data_27106e7cb4172a96c015c08baa08da5b
#
_entry.id   27106e7cb4172a96c015c08baa08da5b
#
_cell.length_a   1.000
_cell.length_b   1.000
_cell.length_c   1.000
_cell.angle_alpha   90.00
_cell.angle_beta   90.00
_cell.angle_gamma   90.00
#
_symmetry.space_group_name_H-M   'P 1'
#
loop_
_entity.id
_entity.type
_entity.pdbx_description
1 polymer ?
#
loop_
_entity_poly.entity_id
_entity_poly.type
_entity_poly.pdbx_seq_one_letter_code
_entity_poly.pdbx_strand_id
1 'polypeptide(L)'
;MLFLSVGLLAAFPHAAAATTDRNASFTATIVEVPPAGFDLASQPWSQAQPIADFENITTQSPATKNPTTARIVFDRNNVYVAIHAAQTGIPIVRTQSTNNVGFGLDDYVGIGLDTTGNGQTYYFETTPGGVRYQQSAETVKFSPLWNATANVTGGDWDAMLVIPLAILRTQNAPIQTWRFNLVRHIASLNENQTWAYDRLMNDYVPNFSDVRYWPSLAGVKVASRANRPKPRAEIFGLESIGLDRDRYQQATGGFARQGTRHVGLDANVPITSTISFVGALAPDFSNVEIDQQTISPQEFRRGLSEYRPFFSQGADFFIPVGNFAVNGPPNSIFYSPSIGPFDRGTKLEGSFGAQSFGLLNVAGAGFNDSVLGYQHVTSDRGFGYSLQAVSAHHADGNLTAFPAAIDDVTYNFSASNSNRTTGFGEALNYGSERGSVTNTTPRLAYKSENLVSLIKPNYQIFLTYRDVGPKWNPIDGFTSLADIRGPGALVGFSTIPGGASVIKKAGLFFFGDRLLDRSGATHQSDFFMNADVTFKNLIHLNFGPSTSALRLYDGGTSLVGYDGGYRNGVTVPFNSDSVSLGYKDGTPTPYDASLSWGPFETFDGNGSPRSTYVRQYSLSTSRPVGSKFTASAEIDGTLEAFPTTMMTRSAYDGQTLRRFSLGEAFGNESNLSLSLRSINGRGGFGSPGINVSASYHQRFTNAGELFINYGTPAANSTIQRVVVKYVLRFGSGSGT
;
A
#
# COMPACT_ATOMS: atom_id res chain seq x y z
N MET A 1 -34.95 8.29 13.75
CA MET A 1 -33.93 9.02 12.96
C MET A 1 -33.40 8.22 11.75
N LEU A 2 -33.55 6.90 11.74
CA LEU A 2 -33.09 6.02 10.64
C LEU A 2 -33.86 6.17 9.31
N PHE A 3 -35.12 6.64 9.34
CA PHE A 3 -35.96 6.75 8.15
C PHE A 3 -35.76 8.04 7.33
N LEU A 4 -35.10 9.05 7.87
CA LEU A 4 -34.89 10.33 7.14
C LEU A 4 -33.64 10.31 6.24
N SER A 5 -32.66 9.46 6.53
CA SER A 5 -31.40 9.41 5.76
C SER A 5 -31.50 8.59 4.46
N VAL A 6 -32.35 7.57 4.42
CA VAL A 6 -32.55 6.75 3.22
C VAL A 6 -33.35 7.51 2.15
N GLY A 7 -34.23 8.43 2.56
CA GLY A 7 -35.03 9.21 1.63
C GLY A 7 -34.26 10.31 0.88
N LEU A 8 -33.12 10.75 1.42
CA LEU A 8 -32.34 11.83 0.78
C LEU A 8 -31.45 11.34 -0.38
N LEU A 9 -31.01 10.08 -0.34
CA LEU A 9 -30.17 9.49 -1.38
C LEU A 9 -30.97 9.02 -2.62
N ALA A 10 -32.26 8.74 -2.46
CA ALA A 10 -33.14 8.26 -3.56
C ALA A 10 -33.71 9.39 -4.45
N ALA A 11 -33.50 10.66 -4.12
CA ALA A 11 -34.16 11.79 -4.77
C ALA A 11 -33.32 12.58 -5.80
N PHE A 12 -32.07 12.15 -6.07
CA PHE A 12 -31.25 12.84 -7.07
C PHE A 12 -31.42 12.22 -8.45
N PRO A 13 -31.88 12.99 -9.46
CA PRO A 13 -31.94 12.48 -10.82
C PRO A 13 -30.52 12.28 -11.36
N HIS A 14 -30.21 11.05 -11.71
CA HIS A 14 -28.97 10.71 -12.38
C HIS A 14 -29.00 11.23 -13.82
N ALA A 15 -28.08 12.13 -14.15
CA ALA A 15 -27.72 12.30 -15.55
C ALA A 15 -27.00 11.01 -15.96
N ALA A 16 -27.67 10.19 -16.77
CA ALA A 16 -27.06 9.01 -17.38
C ALA A 16 -25.91 9.51 -18.26
N ALA A 17 -24.68 9.46 -17.74
CA ALA A 17 -23.50 9.66 -18.55
C ALA A 17 -23.45 8.57 -19.59
N ALA A 18 -23.44 8.93 -20.87
CA ALA A 18 -23.30 7.99 -21.95
C ALA A 18 -22.02 7.17 -21.72
N THR A 19 -22.16 5.88 -21.53
CA THR A 19 -21.06 4.94 -21.39
C THR A 19 -20.37 4.77 -22.75
N THR A 20 -19.44 5.64 -23.06
CA THR A 20 -18.48 5.35 -24.13
C THR A 20 -17.42 4.42 -23.56
N ASP A 21 -17.60 3.13 -23.81
CA ASP A 21 -16.55 2.14 -23.58
C ASP A 21 -15.38 2.51 -24.50
N ARG A 22 -14.32 3.10 -23.94
CA ARG A 22 -13.17 3.58 -24.71
C ARG A 22 -12.21 2.44 -25.03
N ASN A 23 -12.69 1.41 -25.71
CA ASN A 23 -11.87 0.36 -26.32
C ASN A 23 -11.10 0.92 -27.55
N ALA A 24 -10.43 2.06 -27.37
CA ALA A 24 -9.64 2.64 -28.45
C ALA A 24 -8.32 1.88 -28.59
N SER A 25 -7.92 1.71 -29.84
CA SER A 25 -6.60 1.20 -30.20
C SER A 25 -5.80 2.32 -30.81
N PHE A 26 -4.62 2.58 -30.25
CA PHE A 26 -3.65 3.51 -30.78
C PHE A 26 -2.53 2.74 -31.48
N THR A 27 -1.92 3.36 -32.48
CA THR A 27 -0.74 2.81 -33.16
C THR A 27 0.51 3.53 -32.68
N ALA A 28 1.53 2.79 -32.29
CA ALA A 28 2.80 3.34 -31.88
C ALA A 28 3.48 4.07 -33.06
N THR A 29 3.81 5.33 -32.87
CA THR A 29 4.54 6.15 -33.84
C THR A 29 6.04 6.03 -33.55
N ILE A 30 6.79 5.50 -34.51
CA ILE A 30 8.23 5.35 -34.44
C ILE A 30 8.90 6.53 -35.14
N VAL A 31 9.81 7.18 -34.44
CA VAL A 31 10.54 8.37 -34.94
C VAL A 31 12.05 8.07 -35.04
N GLU A 32 12.71 8.67 -36.03
CA GLU A 32 14.16 8.53 -36.18
C GLU A 32 14.94 9.55 -35.35
N VAL A 33 14.35 10.74 -35.19
CA VAL A 33 14.95 11.83 -34.41
C VAL A 33 14.18 11.99 -33.10
N PRO A 34 14.85 11.90 -31.94
CA PRO A 34 14.24 12.13 -30.64
C PRO A 34 13.60 13.52 -30.55
N PRO A 35 12.47 13.68 -29.86
CA PRO A 35 11.86 14.97 -29.59
C PRO A 35 12.79 15.89 -28.80
N ALA A 36 12.86 17.16 -29.19
CA ALA A 36 13.71 18.16 -28.52
C ALA A 36 12.94 19.17 -27.64
N GLY A 37 11.60 19.14 -27.68
CA GLY A 37 10.77 20.13 -26.99
C GLY A 37 9.33 19.68 -26.77
N PHE A 38 8.51 20.58 -26.25
CA PHE A 38 7.15 20.30 -25.78
C PHE A 38 6.05 20.59 -26.80
N ASP A 39 6.35 21.28 -27.92
CA ASP A 39 5.34 21.69 -28.88
C ASP A 39 4.73 20.49 -29.60
N LEU A 40 3.52 20.11 -29.18
CA LEU A 40 2.77 18.98 -29.72
C LEU A 40 2.39 19.16 -31.20
N ALA A 41 2.43 20.38 -31.75
CA ALA A 41 2.15 20.65 -33.15
C ALA A 41 3.39 20.49 -34.05
N SER A 42 4.59 20.53 -33.49
CA SER A 42 5.86 20.37 -34.18
C SER A 42 6.23 18.91 -34.39
N GLN A 43 7.17 18.67 -35.33
CA GLN A 43 7.75 17.33 -35.46
C GLN A 43 8.77 17.05 -34.37
N PRO A 44 8.87 15.78 -33.89
CA PRO A 44 8.17 14.61 -34.43
C PRO A 44 6.79 14.35 -33.82
N TRP A 45 6.33 15.17 -32.88
CA TRP A 45 5.08 14.96 -32.15
C TRP A 45 3.86 14.94 -33.06
N SER A 46 3.80 15.82 -34.07
CA SER A 46 2.67 15.93 -35.01
C SER A 46 2.41 14.65 -35.80
N GLN A 47 3.38 13.73 -35.87
CA GLN A 47 3.21 12.43 -36.53
C GLN A 47 2.37 11.45 -35.69
N ALA A 48 2.33 11.62 -34.37
CA ALA A 48 1.60 10.73 -33.48
C ALA A 48 0.12 11.15 -33.38
N GLN A 49 -0.75 10.15 -33.17
CA GLN A 49 -2.16 10.40 -32.90
C GLN A 49 -2.30 11.22 -31.59
N PRO A 50 -3.08 12.32 -31.61
CA PRO A 50 -3.34 13.07 -30.41
C PRO A 50 -4.24 12.27 -29.46
N ILE A 51 -3.95 12.37 -28.17
CA ILE A 51 -4.75 11.81 -27.06
C ILE A 51 -5.32 12.99 -26.30
N ALA A 52 -6.63 13.18 -26.42
CA ALA A 52 -7.37 14.28 -25.82
C ALA A 52 -8.64 13.73 -25.16
N ASP A 53 -9.53 14.62 -24.72
CA ASP A 53 -10.83 14.25 -24.12
C ASP A 53 -10.68 13.44 -22.84
N PHE A 54 -9.78 13.85 -21.95
CA PHE A 54 -9.67 13.28 -20.62
C PHE A 54 -10.97 13.46 -19.83
N GLU A 55 -11.21 12.57 -18.92
CA GLU A 55 -12.31 12.64 -17.99
C GLU A 55 -11.83 12.96 -16.58
N ASN A 56 -12.57 13.84 -15.93
CA ASN A 56 -12.43 14.08 -14.51
C ASN A 56 -13.12 12.94 -13.76
N ILE A 57 -12.34 12.03 -13.21
CA ILE A 57 -12.86 10.87 -12.48
C ILE A 57 -13.42 11.25 -11.10
N THR A 58 -13.05 12.42 -10.58
CA THR A 58 -13.59 12.92 -9.31
C THR A 58 -15.04 13.39 -9.44
N THR A 59 -15.42 13.87 -10.63
CA THR A 59 -16.78 14.36 -10.92
C THR A 59 -17.48 13.53 -12.00
N GLN A 60 -16.81 12.51 -12.55
CA GLN A 60 -17.28 11.64 -13.63
C GLN A 60 -17.83 12.41 -14.84
N SER A 61 -17.10 13.43 -15.24
CA SER A 61 -17.46 14.32 -16.34
C SER A 61 -16.26 14.64 -17.23
N PRO A 62 -16.49 15.05 -18.49
CA PRO A 62 -15.42 15.51 -19.35
C PRO A 62 -14.61 16.67 -18.73
N ALA A 63 -13.29 16.60 -18.80
CA ALA A 63 -12.37 17.58 -18.22
C ALA A 63 -12.26 18.85 -19.11
N THR A 64 -13.38 19.47 -19.46
CA THR A 64 -13.45 20.57 -20.42
C THR A 64 -12.92 21.90 -19.90
N LYS A 65 -12.89 22.11 -18.58
CA LYS A 65 -12.39 23.37 -17.97
C LYS A 65 -10.87 23.41 -17.92
N ASN A 66 -10.25 22.26 -17.69
CA ASN A 66 -8.80 22.10 -17.56
C ASN A 66 -8.38 20.94 -18.49
N PRO A 67 -8.47 21.12 -19.80
CA PRO A 67 -8.21 20.01 -20.73
C PRO A 67 -6.76 19.56 -20.67
N THR A 68 -6.57 18.29 -20.93
CA THR A 68 -5.25 17.66 -21.05
C THR A 68 -5.13 17.07 -22.46
N THR A 69 -4.00 17.27 -23.09
CA THR A 69 -3.67 16.64 -24.38
C THR A 69 -2.30 16.01 -24.30
N ALA A 70 -2.12 14.89 -24.99
CA ALA A 70 -0.85 14.18 -24.98
C ALA A 70 -0.53 13.54 -26.33
N ARG A 71 0.75 13.22 -26.53
CA ARG A 71 1.23 12.40 -27.65
C ARG A 71 2.32 11.46 -27.18
N ILE A 72 2.39 10.29 -27.80
CA ILE A 72 3.37 9.24 -27.48
C ILE A 72 4.12 8.89 -28.75
N VAL A 73 5.44 8.96 -28.71
CA VAL A 73 6.33 8.51 -29.80
C VAL A 73 7.43 7.62 -29.24
N PHE A 74 8.02 6.82 -30.12
CA PHE A 74 9.07 5.87 -29.78
C PHE A 74 10.28 6.08 -30.69
N ASP A 75 11.46 5.92 -30.14
CA ASP A 75 12.64 5.60 -30.92
C ASP A 75 13.12 4.17 -30.63
N ARG A 76 14.35 3.84 -30.99
CA ARG A 76 14.93 2.50 -30.76
C ARG A 76 15.17 2.20 -29.28
N ASN A 77 15.27 3.20 -28.42
CA ASN A 77 15.74 3.08 -27.04
C ASN A 77 14.74 3.58 -26.01
N ASN A 78 13.83 4.47 -26.39
CA ASN A 78 12.99 5.19 -25.43
C ASN A 78 11.53 5.28 -25.88
N VAL A 79 10.66 5.41 -24.91
CA VAL A 79 9.31 5.95 -25.04
C VAL A 79 9.37 7.42 -24.65
N TYR A 80 8.80 8.28 -25.48
CA TYR A 80 8.64 9.71 -25.21
C TYR A 80 7.16 10.01 -25.06
N VAL A 81 6.82 10.73 -24.02
CA VAL A 81 5.44 11.17 -23.75
C VAL A 81 5.45 12.67 -23.53
N ALA A 82 4.77 13.43 -24.40
CA ALA A 82 4.55 14.85 -24.15
C ALA A 82 3.10 15.08 -23.74
N ILE A 83 2.92 15.91 -22.72
CA ILE A 83 1.61 16.21 -22.13
C ILE A 83 1.51 17.73 -21.98
N HIS A 84 0.45 18.31 -22.53
CA HIS A 84 0.05 19.69 -22.29
C HIS A 84 -1.12 19.70 -21.32
N ALA A 85 -0.99 20.45 -20.25
CA ALA A 85 -1.93 20.53 -19.14
C ALA A 85 -2.45 21.97 -18.99
N ALA A 86 -3.60 22.28 -19.57
CA ALA A 86 -4.22 23.58 -19.41
C ALA A 86 -4.78 23.75 -17.98
N GLN A 87 -4.49 24.91 -17.36
CA GLN A 87 -4.87 25.20 -15.97
C GLN A 87 -5.18 26.68 -15.74
N THR A 88 -5.86 27.29 -16.71
CA THR A 88 -6.12 28.72 -16.70
C THR A 88 -6.96 29.17 -15.50
N GLY A 89 -6.44 30.12 -14.75
CA GLY A 89 -7.13 30.70 -13.59
C GLY A 89 -7.07 29.88 -12.31
N ILE A 90 -6.31 28.75 -12.32
CA ILE A 90 -6.13 27.87 -11.15
C ILE A 90 -4.64 27.85 -10.81
N PRO A 91 -4.26 28.05 -9.52
CA PRO A 91 -2.85 27.99 -9.13
C PRO A 91 -2.20 26.65 -9.48
N ILE A 92 -1.05 26.70 -10.15
CA ILE A 92 -0.18 25.54 -10.35
C ILE A 92 0.59 25.29 -9.07
N VAL A 93 0.40 24.10 -8.49
CA VAL A 93 1.04 23.64 -7.26
C VAL A 93 2.28 22.84 -7.58
N ARG A 94 3.45 23.30 -7.08
CA ARG A 94 4.76 22.66 -7.27
C ARG A 94 5.63 22.84 -6.03
N THR A 95 5.25 22.18 -4.96
CA THR A 95 5.92 22.28 -3.65
C THR A 95 6.95 21.19 -3.45
N GLN A 96 6.78 20.07 -4.15
CA GLN A 96 7.69 18.94 -4.10
C GLN A 96 8.99 19.24 -4.84
N SER A 97 10.11 18.98 -4.20
CA SER A 97 11.43 19.22 -4.77
C SER A 97 12.33 17.99 -4.78
N THR A 98 11.88 16.86 -4.22
CA THR A 98 12.65 15.61 -4.14
C THR A 98 12.04 14.54 -5.03
N ASN A 99 12.89 13.89 -5.84
CA ASN A 99 12.48 12.73 -6.65
C ASN A 99 12.12 11.52 -5.77
N ASN A 100 11.29 10.64 -6.32
CA ASN A 100 10.91 9.36 -5.72
C ASN A 100 10.10 9.46 -4.42
N VAL A 101 9.45 10.59 -4.19
CA VAL A 101 8.47 10.79 -3.13
C VAL A 101 7.10 10.94 -3.79
N GLY A 102 6.05 10.34 -3.23
CA GLY A 102 4.70 10.41 -3.81
C GLY A 102 4.19 11.85 -3.97
N PHE A 103 3.48 12.13 -5.06
CA PHE A 103 3.04 13.47 -5.46
C PHE A 103 1.65 13.86 -4.98
N GLY A 104 0.97 13.05 -4.20
CA GLY A 104 -0.44 13.30 -3.87
C GLY A 104 -0.82 14.70 -3.42
N LEU A 105 0.18 15.58 -3.22
CA LEU A 105 0.02 16.95 -2.74
C LEU A 105 0.35 18.03 -3.80
N ASP A 106 0.94 17.67 -4.94
CA ASP A 106 1.32 18.59 -6.04
C ASP A 106 0.53 18.28 -7.30
N ASP A 107 0.49 19.26 -8.22
CA ASP A 107 0.08 18.98 -9.59
C ASP A 107 1.04 17.97 -10.21
N TYR A 108 0.52 17.00 -10.94
CA TYR A 108 1.34 16.08 -11.71
C TYR A 108 0.62 15.55 -12.96
N VAL A 109 1.41 15.09 -13.89
CA VAL A 109 0.96 14.30 -15.05
C VAL A 109 1.81 13.05 -15.18
N GLY A 110 1.26 12.03 -15.80
CA GLY A 110 2.01 10.79 -15.98
C GLY A 110 1.36 9.80 -16.94
N ILE A 111 2.08 8.69 -17.10
CA ILE A 111 1.65 7.55 -17.91
C ILE A 111 1.76 6.26 -17.10
N GLY A 112 0.73 5.45 -17.20
CA GLY A 112 0.75 4.03 -16.79
C GLY A 112 0.98 3.16 -18.02
N LEU A 113 1.81 2.14 -17.92
CA LEU A 113 2.15 1.18 -18.97
C LEU A 113 1.99 -0.25 -18.48
N ASP A 114 1.26 -1.09 -19.21
CA ASP A 114 1.30 -2.55 -19.13
C ASP A 114 1.99 -3.08 -20.39
N THR A 115 3.27 -3.32 -20.28
CA THR A 115 4.15 -3.69 -21.39
C THR A 115 4.17 -5.19 -21.66
N THR A 116 3.74 -6.00 -20.71
CA THR A 116 3.73 -7.47 -20.80
C THR A 116 2.35 -8.03 -21.08
N GLY A 117 1.28 -7.26 -20.87
CA GLY A 117 -0.11 -7.69 -21.02
C GLY A 117 -0.65 -8.56 -19.89
N ASN A 118 0.13 -8.73 -18.81
CA ASN A 118 -0.27 -9.50 -17.63
C ASN A 118 -0.75 -8.66 -16.45
N GLY A 119 -0.82 -7.32 -16.64
CA GLY A 119 -1.27 -6.37 -15.63
C GLY A 119 -0.20 -5.93 -14.65
N GLN A 120 1.05 -6.28 -14.86
CA GLN A 120 2.17 -5.68 -14.13
C GLN A 120 2.48 -4.32 -14.72
N THR A 121 2.05 -3.30 -14.01
CA THR A 121 2.07 -1.91 -14.50
C THR A 121 3.32 -1.18 -14.04
N TYR A 122 3.73 -0.23 -14.88
CA TYR A 122 4.70 0.81 -14.57
C TYR A 122 3.99 2.16 -14.60
N TYR A 123 4.26 3.02 -13.63
CA TYR A 123 3.83 4.42 -13.64
C TYR A 123 5.05 5.33 -13.65
N PHE A 124 5.00 6.35 -14.49
CA PHE A 124 6.01 7.41 -14.58
C PHE A 124 5.29 8.74 -14.55
N GLU A 125 5.63 9.57 -13.58
CA GLU A 125 4.91 10.81 -13.30
C GLU A 125 5.91 11.94 -13.06
N THR A 126 5.48 13.17 -13.38
CA THR A 126 6.28 14.37 -13.13
C THR A 126 5.41 15.55 -12.73
N THR A 127 5.98 16.46 -11.92
CA THR A 127 5.34 17.70 -11.48
C THR A 127 5.71 18.86 -12.40
N PRO A 128 5.02 20.02 -12.33
CA PRO A 128 5.44 21.24 -13.02
C PRO A 128 6.83 21.75 -12.64
N GLY A 129 7.40 21.25 -11.54
CA GLY A 129 8.78 21.49 -11.12
C GLY A 129 9.80 20.53 -11.71
N GLY A 130 9.39 19.57 -12.58
CA GLY A 130 10.27 18.57 -13.18
C GLY A 130 10.71 17.46 -12.21
N VAL A 131 10.07 17.36 -11.05
CA VAL A 131 10.33 16.29 -10.09
C VAL A 131 9.69 15.00 -10.57
N ARG A 132 10.39 13.88 -10.41
CA ARG A 132 10.01 12.58 -10.96
C ARG A 132 9.55 11.63 -9.86
N TYR A 133 8.52 10.88 -10.18
CA TYR A 133 8.07 9.74 -9.39
C TYR A 133 7.76 8.56 -10.30
N GLN A 134 8.07 7.37 -9.85
CA GLN A 134 7.75 6.15 -10.58
C GLN A 134 7.38 5.02 -9.62
N GLN A 135 6.53 4.15 -10.13
CA GLN A 135 6.12 2.91 -9.46
C GLN A 135 6.21 1.74 -10.44
N SER A 136 6.35 0.55 -9.89
CA SER A 136 6.21 -0.69 -10.61
C SER A 136 5.48 -1.70 -9.74
N ALA A 137 4.55 -2.44 -10.32
CA ALA A 137 3.94 -3.59 -9.68
C ALA A 137 4.96 -4.70 -9.36
N GLU A 138 6.14 -4.67 -10.01
CA GLU A 138 7.19 -5.67 -9.78
C GLU A 138 7.97 -5.44 -8.50
N THR A 139 8.08 -4.20 -8.02
CA THR A 139 8.86 -3.89 -6.81
C THR A 139 8.44 -2.56 -6.19
N VAL A 140 8.36 -2.53 -4.87
CA VAL A 140 8.06 -1.32 -4.09
C VAL A 140 9.18 -0.28 -4.21
N LYS A 141 10.44 -0.70 -4.40
CA LYS A 141 11.60 0.19 -4.56
C LYS A 141 12.05 0.33 -6.02
N PHE A 142 11.10 0.58 -6.92
CA PHE A 142 11.42 0.81 -8.32
C PHE A 142 12.03 2.20 -8.51
N SER A 143 13.33 2.28 -8.71
CA SER A 143 14.07 3.55 -8.85
C SER A 143 15.05 3.52 -10.04
N PRO A 144 14.55 3.36 -11.28
CA PRO A 144 15.36 3.36 -12.48
C PRO A 144 15.84 4.77 -12.84
N LEU A 145 16.81 4.85 -13.76
CA LEU A 145 17.17 6.12 -14.39
C LEU A 145 16.27 6.38 -15.59
N TRP A 146 15.57 7.49 -15.53
CA TRP A 146 14.74 8.05 -16.60
C TRP A 146 14.69 9.57 -16.46
N ASN A 147 14.19 10.28 -17.45
CA ASN A 147 14.16 11.72 -17.43
C ASN A 147 12.75 12.27 -17.59
N ALA A 148 12.50 13.38 -16.91
CA ALA A 148 11.34 14.23 -17.15
C ALA A 148 11.78 15.69 -17.15
N THR A 149 11.15 16.48 -18.00
CA THR A 149 11.28 17.92 -18.01
C THR A 149 9.89 18.55 -18.04
N ALA A 150 9.74 19.69 -17.39
CA ALA A 150 8.49 20.44 -17.38
C ALA A 150 8.75 21.93 -17.62
N ASN A 151 7.77 22.61 -18.20
CA ASN A 151 7.80 24.04 -18.46
C ASN A 151 6.45 24.66 -18.11
N VAL A 152 6.44 25.74 -17.36
CA VAL A 152 5.23 26.49 -16.99
C VAL A 152 5.18 27.78 -17.80
N THR A 153 4.10 27.97 -18.55
CA THR A 153 3.91 29.14 -19.43
C THR A 153 2.51 29.71 -19.22
N GLY A 154 2.43 30.94 -18.75
CA GLY A 154 1.14 31.58 -18.51
C GLY A 154 0.36 30.92 -17.34
N GLY A 155 -0.74 30.27 -17.64
CA GLY A 155 -1.53 29.49 -16.66
C GLY A 155 -1.51 28.01 -16.95
N ASP A 156 -0.72 27.57 -17.95
CA ASP A 156 -0.65 26.19 -18.40
C ASP A 156 0.77 25.64 -18.19
N TRP A 157 0.94 24.34 -18.34
CA TRP A 157 2.25 23.74 -18.27
C TRP A 157 2.36 22.50 -19.17
N ASP A 158 3.57 22.26 -19.60
CA ASP A 158 3.95 21.14 -20.46
C ASP A 158 4.92 20.23 -19.75
N ALA A 159 4.84 18.94 -20.04
CA ALA A 159 5.77 17.95 -19.55
C ALA A 159 6.24 17.02 -20.68
N MET A 160 7.49 16.60 -20.63
CA MET A 160 8.05 15.56 -21.47
C MET A 160 8.71 14.49 -20.60
N LEU A 161 8.25 13.25 -20.73
CA LEU A 161 8.80 12.08 -20.07
C LEU A 161 9.64 11.30 -21.11
N VAL A 162 10.84 10.91 -20.72
CA VAL A 162 11.76 10.07 -21.52
C VAL A 162 12.05 8.80 -20.76
N ILE A 163 11.43 7.69 -21.18
CA ILE A 163 11.43 6.42 -20.48
C ILE A 163 12.25 5.41 -21.30
N PRO A 164 13.45 4.99 -20.81
CA PRO A 164 14.25 4.00 -21.53
C PRO A 164 13.55 2.64 -21.60
N LEU A 165 13.49 2.04 -22.77
CA LEU A 165 12.92 0.68 -22.95
C LEU A 165 13.68 -0.37 -22.11
N ALA A 166 14.95 -0.15 -21.85
CA ALA A 166 15.81 -1.04 -21.09
C ALA A 166 15.42 -1.19 -19.60
N ILE A 167 14.59 -0.28 -19.07
CA ILE A 167 14.12 -0.37 -17.67
C ILE A 167 12.78 -1.09 -17.55
N LEU A 168 12.13 -1.44 -18.67
CA LEU A 168 10.84 -2.08 -18.75
C LEU A 168 10.99 -3.56 -19.07
N ARG A 169 10.25 -4.40 -18.40
CA ARG A 169 10.01 -5.77 -18.90
C ARG A 169 9.01 -5.70 -20.04
N THR A 170 9.31 -6.38 -21.11
CA THR A 170 8.48 -6.36 -22.33
C THR A 170 8.23 -7.78 -22.83
N GLN A 171 7.23 -7.96 -23.66
CA GLN A 171 6.93 -9.23 -24.29
C GLN A 171 8.14 -9.74 -25.14
N ASN A 172 8.25 -11.05 -25.32
CA ASN A 172 9.33 -11.63 -26.12
C ASN A 172 8.94 -11.67 -27.62
N ALA A 173 8.51 -10.54 -28.16
CA ALA A 173 8.14 -10.37 -29.56
C ALA A 173 8.75 -9.05 -30.10
N PRO A 174 9.18 -9.02 -31.39
CA PRO A 174 9.78 -7.82 -31.98
C PRO A 174 8.75 -6.69 -32.22
N ILE A 175 7.49 -7.04 -32.39
CA ILE A 175 6.36 -6.12 -32.49
C ILE A 175 5.36 -6.51 -31.42
N GLN A 176 4.98 -5.57 -30.59
CA GLN A 176 4.20 -5.80 -29.39
C GLN A 176 2.96 -4.93 -29.37
N THR A 177 1.98 -5.34 -28.59
CA THR A 177 0.83 -4.54 -28.20
C THR A 177 0.88 -4.34 -26.71
N TRP A 178 1.00 -3.10 -26.28
CA TRP A 178 0.97 -2.70 -24.88
C TRP A 178 -0.42 -2.16 -24.52
N ARG A 179 -0.64 -1.93 -23.23
CA ARG A 179 -1.74 -1.10 -22.74
C ARG A 179 -1.16 0.11 -22.03
N PHE A 180 -1.88 1.23 -22.08
CA PHE A 180 -1.42 2.45 -21.42
C PHE A 180 -2.60 3.23 -20.85
N ASN A 181 -2.33 4.11 -19.93
CA ASN A 181 -3.27 5.14 -19.49
C ASN A 181 -2.50 6.41 -19.13
N LEU A 182 -3.16 7.54 -19.28
CA LEU A 182 -2.60 8.83 -18.92
C LEU A 182 -3.35 9.38 -17.71
N VAL A 183 -2.62 10.00 -16.80
CA VAL A 183 -3.16 10.54 -15.54
C VAL A 183 -2.73 11.99 -15.36
N ARG A 184 -3.59 12.78 -14.72
CA ARG A 184 -3.30 14.12 -14.25
C ARG A 184 -3.97 14.36 -12.91
N HIS A 185 -3.26 15.03 -12.01
CA HIS A 185 -3.79 15.55 -10.76
C HIS A 185 -3.70 17.08 -10.73
N ILE A 186 -4.77 17.73 -10.29
CA ILE A 186 -4.83 19.17 -10.05
C ILE A 186 -5.00 19.37 -8.54
N ALA A 187 -3.91 19.63 -7.86
CA ALA A 187 -3.83 19.62 -6.40
C ALA A 187 -4.74 20.66 -5.74
N SER A 188 -4.82 21.88 -6.28
CA SER A 188 -5.65 22.95 -5.73
C SER A 188 -7.16 22.65 -5.75
N LEU A 189 -7.60 21.71 -6.59
CA LEU A 189 -8.99 21.25 -6.70
C LEU A 189 -9.19 19.85 -6.12
N ASN A 190 -8.11 19.17 -5.74
CA ASN A 190 -8.10 17.73 -5.47
C ASN A 190 -8.89 16.99 -6.57
N GLU A 191 -8.48 17.20 -7.81
CA GLU A 191 -9.14 16.68 -9.02
C GLU A 191 -8.19 15.73 -9.73
N ASN A 192 -8.70 14.53 -10.06
CA ASN A 192 -7.97 13.56 -10.85
C ASN A 192 -8.61 13.44 -12.24
N GLN A 193 -7.78 13.46 -13.26
CA GLN A 193 -8.18 13.24 -14.65
C GLN A 193 -7.45 12.03 -15.20
N THR A 194 -8.12 11.26 -16.02
CA THR A 194 -7.52 10.14 -16.75
C THR A 194 -8.19 9.96 -18.12
N TRP A 195 -7.52 9.25 -19.01
CA TRP A 195 -8.10 8.95 -20.31
C TRP A 195 -9.08 7.78 -20.26
N ALA A 196 -8.80 6.75 -19.41
CA ALA A 196 -9.66 5.59 -19.24
C ALA A 196 -9.73 5.13 -17.78
N TYR A 197 -10.91 4.68 -17.32
CA TYR A 197 -11.12 4.14 -15.98
C TYR A 197 -12.30 3.17 -15.93
N ASP A 198 -12.38 2.40 -14.85
CA ASP A 198 -13.51 1.50 -14.60
C ASP A 198 -14.74 2.28 -14.14
N ARG A 199 -15.73 2.37 -15.01
CA ARG A 199 -16.99 3.08 -14.76
C ARG A 199 -18.01 2.25 -13.97
N LEU A 200 -17.77 0.95 -13.81
CA LEU A 200 -18.61 0.09 -12.97
C LEU A 200 -18.20 0.19 -11.50
N MET A 201 -16.96 0.61 -11.22
CA MET A 201 -16.57 0.89 -9.86
C MET A 201 -17.39 2.05 -9.33
N ASN A 202 -17.74 1.90 -8.07
CA ASN A 202 -18.41 2.92 -7.32
C ASN A 202 -17.66 4.24 -7.42
N ASP A 203 -18.35 5.33 -7.71
CA ASP A 203 -17.85 6.70 -7.84
C ASP A 203 -17.03 7.16 -6.64
N TYR A 204 -17.19 6.48 -5.53
CA TYR A 204 -16.47 6.77 -4.31
C TYR A 204 -14.96 6.52 -4.45
N VAL A 205 -14.58 5.47 -5.18
CA VAL A 205 -13.18 5.14 -5.47
C VAL A 205 -13.06 4.70 -6.93
N PRO A 206 -13.05 5.63 -7.88
CA PRO A 206 -12.90 5.27 -9.29
C PRO A 206 -11.56 4.58 -9.52
N ASN A 207 -11.61 3.43 -10.19
CA ASN A 207 -10.41 2.64 -10.45
C ASN A 207 -9.83 2.96 -11.84
N PHE A 208 -8.91 3.92 -11.91
CA PHE A 208 -8.18 4.25 -13.14
C PHE A 208 -6.97 3.32 -13.38
N SER A 209 -6.59 2.52 -12.40
CA SER A 209 -5.43 1.61 -12.50
C SER A 209 -5.78 0.22 -13.04
N ASP A 210 -7.06 -0.09 -13.24
CA ASP A 210 -7.46 -1.37 -13.81
C ASP A 210 -7.15 -1.44 -15.31
N VAL A 211 -6.12 -2.20 -15.65
CA VAL A 211 -5.63 -2.34 -17.05
C VAL A 211 -6.68 -2.91 -18.03
N ARG A 212 -7.77 -3.51 -17.56
CA ARG A 212 -8.85 -3.99 -18.41
C ARG A 212 -9.52 -2.87 -19.21
N TYR A 213 -9.49 -1.66 -18.64
CA TYR A 213 -10.08 -0.46 -19.24
C TYR A 213 -9.09 0.39 -20.02
N TRP A 214 -7.81 0.05 -19.97
CA TRP A 214 -6.79 0.80 -20.66
C TRP A 214 -6.82 0.55 -22.17
N PRO A 215 -6.62 1.60 -22.98
CA PRO A 215 -6.49 1.48 -24.43
C PRO A 215 -5.27 0.65 -24.81
N SER A 216 -5.34 0.01 -25.96
CA SER A 216 -4.21 -0.70 -26.55
C SER A 216 -3.32 0.24 -27.35
N LEU A 217 -2.02 -0.02 -27.34
CA LEU A 217 -0.98 0.62 -28.13
C LEU A 217 -0.30 -0.45 -28.98
N ALA A 218 -0.75 -0.59 -30.23
CA ALA A 218 -0.28 -1.62 -31.15
C ALA A 218 0.97 -1.17 -31.91
N GLY A 219 1.77 -2.13 -32.37
CA GLY A 219 2.91 -1.85 -33.26
C GLY A 219 4.15 -1.31 -32.55
N VAL A 220 4.25 -1.47 -31.22
CA VAL A 220 5.46 -1.09 -30.47
C VAL A 220 6.62 -1.97 -30.90
N LYS A 221 7.67 -1.37 -31.44
CA LYS A 221 8.88 -2.08 -31.89
C LYS A 221 9.93 -2.05 -30.80
N VAL A 222 10.25 -3.21 -30.26
CA VAL A 222 11.30 -3.39 -29.25
C VAL A 222 12.47 -4.12 -29.89
N ALA A 223 13.63 -3.48 -29.98
CA ALA A 223 14.83 -4.08 -30.59
C ALA A 223 15.30 -5.29 -29.77
N SER A 224 15.56 -6.40 -30.46
CA SER A 224 15.56 -7.75 -29.89
C SER A 224 16.59 -8.08 -28.82
N ARG A 225 17.71 -7.39 -28.70
CA ARG A 225 18.72 -7.65 -27.66
C ARG A 225 19.22 -6.44 -26.89
N ALA A 226 19.26 -5.26 -27.51
CA ALA A 226 19.79 -4.06 -26.87
C ALA A 226 18.90 -3.52 -25.74
N ASN A 227 17.60 -3.82 -25.78
CA ASN A 227 16.59 -3.28 -24.86
C ASN A 227 16.06 -4.31 -23.86
N ARG A 228 16.72 -5.46 -23.70
CA ARG A 228 16.41 -6.38 -22.61
C ARG A 228 16.94 -5.84 -21.31
N PRO A 229 16.21 -6.01 -20.20
CA PRO A 229 16.75 -5.70 -18.89
C PRO A 229 18.09 -6.38 -18.70
N LYS A 230 19.09 -5.64 -18.25
CA LYS A 230 20.43 -6.18 -17.99
C LYS A 230 20.54 -6.60 -16.52
N PRO A 231 21.46 -7.52 -16.19
CA PRO A 231 21.73 -7.85 -14.81
C PRO A 231 22.01 -6.61 -13.98
N ARG A 232 21.47 -6.58 -12.78
CA ARG A 232 21.69 -5.53 -11.78
C ARG A 232 22.23 -6.17 -10.52
N ALA A 233 23.11 -5.46 -9.85
CA ALA A 233 23.56 -5.85 -8.54
C ALA A 233 23.66 -4.62 -7.64
N GLU A 234 23.33 -4.79 -6.39
CA GLU A 234 23.49 -3.79 -5.35
C GLU A 234 24.41 -4.34 -4.27
N ILE A 235 25.50 -3.65 -3.98
CA ILE A 235 26.36 -3.93 -2.84
C ILE A 235 26.13 -2.81 -1.85
N PHE A 236 25.84 -3.16 -0.63
CA PHE A 236 25.69 -2.16 0.43
C PHE A 236 26.63 -2.45 1.58
N GLY A 237 27.11 -1.37 2.18
CA GLY A 237 27.85 -1.37 3.43
C GLY A 237 27.12 -0.53 4.45
N LEU A 238 26.96 -1.07 5.65
CA LEU A 238 26.32 -0.40 6.77
C LEU A 238 27.27 -0.41 7.97
N GLU A 239 27.39 0.74 8.62
CA GLU A 239 28.02 0.86 9.92
C GLU A 239 27.10 1.60 10.88
N SER A 240 26.93 1.08 12.07
CA SER A 240 26.17 1.78 13.11
C SER A 240 26.98 1.86 14.39
N ILE A 241 26.95 3.04 15.01
CA ILE A 241 27.61 3.30 16.28
C ILE A 241 26.65 4.02 17.20
N GLY A 242 26.54 3.60 18.45
CA GLY A 242 25.76 4.33 19.44
C GLY A 242 25.34 3.52 20.64
N LEU A 243 24.47 4.14 21.45
CA LEU A 243 23.89 3.56 22.64
C LEU A 243 22.47 3.08 22.30
N ASP A 244 22.24 1.79 22.34
CA ASP A 244 20.90 1.21 22.21
C ASP A 244 20.36 0.94 23.62
N ARG A 245 19.42 1.80 24.04
CA ARG A 245 18.80 1.71 25.35
C ARG A 245 17.76 0.58 25.43
N ASP A 246 17.00 0.35 24.37
CA ASP A 246 15.83 -0.53 24.42
C ASP A 246 16.19 -2.02 24.43
N ARG A 247 17.23 -2.40 23.70
CA ARG A 247 17.68 -3.82 23.71
C ARG A 247 18.38 -4.24 25.01
N TYR A 248 19.01 -3.32 25.70
CA TYR A 248 19.84 -3.65 26.85
C TYR A 248 19.14 -3.46 28.20
N GLN A 249 18.17 -2.56 28.31
CA GLN A 249 17.37 -2.40 29.51
C GLN A 249 16.52 -3.65 29.84
N GLN A 250 16.12 -4.40 28.82
CA GLN A 250 15.39 -5.67 29.04
C GLN A 250 16.27 -6.76 29.66
N ALA A 251 17.59 -6.71 29.48
CA ALA A 251 18.49 -7.75 29.96
C ALA A 251 19.33 -7.37 31.19
N THR A 252 19.75 -6.11 31.36
CA THR A 252 20.77 -5.74 32.37
C THR A 252 20.55 -4.39 33.07
N GLY A 253 19.58 -3.58 32.65
CA GLY A 253 19.34 -2.24 33.21
C GLY A 253 20.37 -1.17 32.88
N GLY A 254 21.30 -1.41 31.98
CA GLY A 254 22.40 -0.51 31.59
C GLY A 254 22.44 -0.15 30.11
N PHE A 255 23.27 0.83 29.75
CA PHE A 255 23.53 1.18 28.34
C PHE A 255 24.68 0.33 27.79
N ALA A 256 24.51 -0.28 26.61
CA ALA A 256 25.61 -0.89 25.88
C ALA A 256 25.91 -0.10 24.61
N ARG A 257 27.20 0.10 24.36
CA ARG A 257 27.66 0.61 23.09
C ARG A 257 27.60 -0.52 22.08
N GLN A 258 26.68 -0.40 21.10
CA GLN A 258 26.60 -1.35 20.00
C GLN A 258 27.17 -0.72 18.74
N GLY A 259 28.13 -1.39 18.13
CA GLY A 259 28.59 -1.14 16.78
C GLY A 259 28.20 -2.36 15.93
N THR A 260 27.48 -2.15 14.85
CA THR A 260 27.22 -3.20 13.86
C THR A 260 27.88 -2.82 12.55
N ARG A 261 28.65 -3.74 11.98
CA ARG A 261 29.12 -3.65 10.59
C ARG A 261 28.45 -4.74 9.80
N HIS A 262 27.89 -4.35 8.67
CA HIS A 262 27.18 -5.29 7.80
C HIS A 262 27.48 -4.96 6.35
N VAL A 263 27.75 -5.98 5.55
CA VAL A 263 27.93 -5.87 4.10
C VAL A 263 27.09 -6.93 3.47
N GLY A 264 26.31 -6.55 2.47
CA GLY A 264 25.43 -7.47 1.76
C GLY A 264 25.42 -7.21 0.26
N LEU A 265 24.82 -8.15 -0.44
CA LEU A 265 24.70 -8.16 -1.89
C LEU A 265 23.29 -8.61 -2.28
N ASP A 266 22.65 -7.81 -3.11
CA ASP A 266 21.44 -8.16 -3.82
C ASP A 266 21.71 -8.18 -5.34
N ALA A 267 21.24 -9.20 -6.05
CA ALA A 267 21.43 -9.34 -7.48
C ALA A 267 20.12 -9.71 -8.17
N ASN A 268 19.85 -9.10 -9.31
CA ASN A 268 18.74 -9.44 -10.20
C ASN A 268 19.30 -9.74 -11.59
N VAL A 269 19.14 -10.97 -12.04
CA VAL A 269 19.63 -11.47 -13.32
C VAL A 269 18.44 -11.85 -14.20
N PRO A 270 18.07 -11.02 -15.17
CA PRO A 270 17.05 -11.38 -16.14
C PRO A 270 17.49 -12.59 -16.99
N ILE A 271 16.71 -13.66 -16.95
CA ILE A 271 16.92 -14.86 -17.78
C ILE A 271 16.28 -14.62 -19.15
N THR A 272 15.07 -14.08 -19.14
CA THR A 272 14.36 -13.65 -20.35
C THR A 272 13.87 -12.21 -20.17
N SER A 273 13.08 -11.67 -21.09
CA SER A 273 12.43 -10.37 -20.91
C SER A 273 11.41 -10.36 -19.77
N THR A 274 10.86 -11.52 -19.40
CA THR A 274 9.79 -11.64 -18.41
C THR A 274 10.13 -12.53 -17.22
N ILE A 275 11.28 -13.20 -17.22
CA ILE A 275 11.72 -14.12 -16.16
C ILE A 275 13.04 -13.62 -15.61
N SER A 276 13.16 -13.53 -14.28
CA SER A 276 14.36 -13.12 -13.56
C SER A 276 14.72 -14.10 -12.45
N PHE A 277 16.02 -14.22 -12.22
CA PHE A 277 16.57 -14.79 -11.01
C PHE A 277 17.01 -13.66 -10.08
N VAL A 278 16.64 -13.76 -8.81
CA VAL A 278 17.01 -12.79 -7.76
C VAL A 278 17.77 -13.54 -6.67
N GLY A 279 18.92 -13.02 -6.28
CA GLY A 279 19.72 -13.55 -5.20
C GLY A 279 20.03 -12.48 -4.16
N ALA A 280 20.04 -12.85 -2.89
CA ALA A 280 20.42 -12.00 -1.78
C ALA A 280 21.39 -12.74 -0.87
N LEU A 281 22.48 -12.09 -0.48
CA LEU A 281 23.44 -12.54 0.50
C LEU A 281 23.58 -11.50 1.60
N ALA A 282 23.38 -11.93 2.83
CA ALA A 282 23.41 -11.06 3.99
C ALA A 282 22.59 -9.76 3.76
N PRO A 283 21.29 -9.86 3.42
CA PRO A 283 20.48 -8.73 3.03
C PRO A 283 20.34 -7.71 4.15
N ASP A 284 20.09 -6.46 3.76
CA ASP A 284 19.92 -5.36 4.69
C ASP A 284 18.52 -5.35 5.32
N PHE A 285 18.49 -5.50 6.63
CA PHE A 285 17.27 -5.37 7.44
C PHE A 285 17.16 -4.02 8.17
N SER A 286 18.12 -3.13 7.99
CA SER A 286 18.16 -1.83 8.68
C SER A 286 17.14 -0.82 8.18
N ASN A 287 16.60 -1.04 6.98
CA ASN A 287 15.60 -0.17 6.33
C ASN A 287 14.16 -0.64 6.54
N VAL A 288 13.92 -1.61 7.38
CA VAL A 288 12.55 -1.94 7.79
C VAL A 288 12.02 -0.72 8.52
N GLU A 289 11.14 0.03 7.90
CA GLU A 289 10.41 1.08 8.57
C GLU A 289 9.65 0.43 9.71
N ILE A 290 10.00 0.82 10.93
CA ILE A 290 9.26 0.39 12.10
C ILE A 290 7.89 1.03 11.99
N ASP A 291 6.84 0.24 12.02
CA ASP A 291 5.47 0.71 12.02
C ASP A 291 5.29 1.82 13.05
N GLN A 292 4.55 2.83 12.66
CA GLN A 292 4.21 3.92 13.58
C GLN A 292 3.45 3.33 14.76
N GLN A 293 3.96 3.53 15.96
CA GLN A 293 3.21 3.20 17.15
C GLN A 293 1.94 4.04 17.19
N THR A 294 0.79 3.40 17.26
CA THR A 294 -0.47 4.05 17.58
C THR A 294 -0.70 4.01 19.08
N ILE A 295 -1.44 4.97 19.60
CA ILE A 295 -1.85 5.01 21.01
C ILE A 295 -3.20 4.31 21.25
N SER A 296 -3.76 3.66 20.23
CA SER A 296 -4.97 2.86 20.36
C SER A 296 -4.65 1.41 20.73
N PRO A 297 -5.47 0.78 21.58
CA PRO A 297 -5.34 -0.64 21.87
C PRO A 297 -5.52 -1.45 20.59
N GLN A 298 -4.72 -2.49 20.42
CA GLN A 298 -4.86 -3.38 19.28
C GLN A 298 -4.77 -4.82 19.74
N GLU A 299 -5.78 -5.55 19.37
CA GLU A 299 -5.94 -6.96 19.66
C GLU A 299 -5.31 -7.86 18.61
N PHE A 300 -5.31 -7.41 17.36
CA PHE A 300 -4.88 -8.22 16.23
C PHE A 300 -3.41 -8.04 15.89
N ARG A 301 -2.82 -9.11 15.35
CA ARG A 301 -1.54 -8.99 14.66
C ARG A 301 -1.67 -7.97 13.53
N ARG A 302 -0.83 -6.94 13.53
CA ARG A 302 -0.81 -5.96 12.45
C ARG A 302 -0.18 -6.54 11.20
N GLY A 303 -0.81 -6.26 10.06
CA GLY A 303 -0.15 -6.39 8.78
C GLY A 303 0.91 -5.30 8.63
N LEU A 304 2.18 -5.70 8.50
CA LEU A 304 3.31 -4.83 8.21
C LEU A 304 3.51 -4.76 6.70
N SER A 305 3.88 -3.59 6.20
CA SER A 305 4.30 -3.45 4.80
C SER A 305 5.69 -4.04 4.60
N GLU A 306 5.91 -4.69 3.45
CA GLU A 306 7.21 -5.26 3.12
C GLU A 306 8.10 -4.23 2.41
N TYR A 307 9.19 -3.84 3.05
CA TYR A 307 10.16 -2.87 2.50
C TYR A 307 11.50 -3.49 2.11
N ARG A 308 11.76 -4.75 2.48
CA ARG A 308 13.00 -5.43 2.14
C ARG A 308 13.08 -5.70 0.63
N PRO A 309 14.12 -5.24 -0.09
CA PRO A 309 14.20 -5.32 -1.54
C PRO A 309 13.99 -6.71 -2.11
N PHE A 310 14.55 -7.73 -1.46
CA PHE A 310 14.42 -9.12 -1.87
C PHE A 310 12.98 -9.62 -1.92
N PHE A 311 12.15 -9.27 -0.93
CA PHE A 311 10.73 -9.70 -0.88
C PHE A 311 9.82 -8.78 -1.66
N SER A 312 10.08 -7.47 -1.65
CA SER A 312 9.22 -6.50 -2.34
C SER A 312 9.29 -6.61 -3.85
N GLN A 313 10.43 -7.03 -4.39
CA GLN A 313 10.54 -7.33 -5.81
C GLN A 313 9.76 -8.59 -6.13
N GLY A 314 8.85 -8.52 -7.12
CA GLY A 314 8.03 -9.66 -7.56
C GLY A 314 7.06 -10.18 -6.50
N ALA A 315 6.68 -9.35 -5.52
CA ALA A 315 5.73 -9.73 -4.47
C ALA A 315 4.40 -10.24 -5.05
N ASP A 316 3.95 -9.65 -6.16
CA ASP A 316 2.70 -10.02 -6.82
C ASP A 316 2.64 -11.47 -7.30
N PHE A 317 3.78 -12.12 -7.56
CA PHE A 317 3.82 -13.52 -7.92
C PHE A 317 3.45 -14.47 -6.78
N PHE A 318 3.41 -13.95 -5.55
CA PHE A 318 3.09 -14.70 -4.33
C PHE A 318 1.75 -14.27 -3.70
N ILE A 319 1.01 -13.35 -4.31
CA ILE A 319 -0.32 -12.93 -3.85
C ILE A 319 -1.38 -13.77 -4.54
N PRO A 320 -2.32 -14.40 -3.80
CA PRO A 320 -3.39 -15.18 -4.41
C PRO A 320 -4.32 -14.34 -5.29
N VAL A 321 -4.78 -14.91 -6.39
CA VAL A 321 -5.87 -14.32 -7.18
C VAL A 321 -7.13 -14.23 -6.31
N GLY A 322 -7.90 -13.13 -6.43
CA GLY A 322 -9.12 -12.97 -5.66
C GLY A 322 -8.88 -12.82 -4.15
N ASN A 323 -7.67 -12.43 -3.76
CA ASN A 323 -7.39 -12.05 -2.37
C ASN A 323 -8.20 -10.78 -2.03
N PHE A 324 -9.04 -10.86 -1.03
CA PHE A 324 -9.91 -9.76 -0.62
C PHE A 324 -9.91 -9.60 0.90
N ALA A 325 -10.13 -8.38 1.34
CA ALA A 325 -10.26 -8.01 2.73
C ALA A 325 -11.56 -7.21 2.91
N VAL A 326 -12.60 -7.88 3.37
CA VAL A 326 -13.87 -7.21 3.71
C VAL A 326 -13.96 -6.99 5.22
N ASN A 327 -13.46 -7.94 6.01
CA ASN A 327 -13.53 -7.93 7.49
C ASN A 327 -12.14 -8.06 8.10
N GLY A 328 -11.27 -7.10 7.84
CA GLY A 328 -9.88 -7.16 8.25
C GLY A 328 -8.98 -7.87 7.22
N PRO A 329 -7.66 -7.92 7.45
CA PRO A 329 -6.73 -8.50 6.50
C PRO A 329 -7.05 -9.98 6.27
N PRO A 330 -6.96 -10.48 5.03
CA PRO A 330 -7.19 -11.89 4.72
C PRO A 330 -6.12 -12.75 5.38
N ASN A 331 -6.51 -13.96 5.78
CA ASN A 331 -5.54 -14.96 6.21
C ASN A 331 -4.69 -15.39 5.01
N SER A 332 -3.38 -15.30 5.11
CA SER A 332 -2.44 -15.69 4.05
C SER A 332 -1.52 -16.79 4.52
N ILE A 333 -1.11 -17.67 3.59
CA ILE A 333 -0.12 -18.71 3.87
C ILE A 333 1.32 -18.20 3.73
N PHE A 334 1.50 -17.09 3.01
CA PHE A 334 2.77 -16.41 2.88
C PHE A 334 2.61 -14.92 3.21
N TYR A 335 3.42 -14.48 4.15
CA TYR A 335 3.49 -13.10 4.60
C TYR A 335 4.95 -12.80 4.93
N SER A 336 5.66 -12.21 4.00
CA SER A 336 7.11 -12.02 4.11
C SER A 336 7.59 -11.33 5.40
N PRO A 337 6.86 -10.36 6.01
CA PRO A 337 7.27 -9.80 7.29
C PRO A 337 7.30 -10.81 8.46
N SER A 338 6.70 -11.99 8.33
CA SER A 338 6.84 -13.09 9.31
C SER A 338 8.21 -13.73 9.28
N ILE A 339 8.90 -13.67 8.14
CA ILE A 339 10.24 -14.22 7.97
C ILE A 339 11.25 -13.27 8.62
N GLY A 340 11.99 -13.78 9.60
CA GLY A 340 13.03 -13.04 10.29
C GLY A 340 14.24 -12.70 9.41
N PRO A 341 15.32 -12.16 10.00
CA PRO A 341 16.58 -11.97 9.31
C PRO A 341 17.13 -13.28 8.77
N PHE A 342 17.58 -13.30 7.51
CA PHE A 342 18.13 -14.46 6.83
C PHE A 342 19.53 -14.14 6.25
N ASP A 343 20.35 -15.20 6.04
CA ASP A 343 21.71 -15.03 5.53
C ASP A 343 21.76 -15.09 4.01
N ARG A 344 20.87 -15.86 3.40
CA ARG A 344 20.80 -16.05 1.95
C ARG A 344 19.38 -16.21 1.49
N GLY A 345 19.06 -15.61 0.35
CA GLY A 345 17.80 -15.75 -0.35
C GLY A 345 18.01 -16.01 -1.84
N THR A 346 17.19 -16.85 -2.43
CA THR A 346 17.13 -17.06 -3.88
C THR A 346 15.68 -17.03 -4.33
N LYS A 347 15.44 -16.44 -5.48
CA LYS A 347 14.10 -16.35 -6.05
C LYS A 347 14.16 -16.46 -7.57
N LEU A 348 13.26 -17.25 -8.15
CA LEU A 348 12.97 -17.28 -9.58
C LEU A 348 11.56 -16.81 -9.78
N GLU A 349 11.37 -15.76 -10.58
CA GLU A 349 10.08 -15.15 -10.77
C GLU A 349 9.84 -14.74 -12.22
N GLY A 350 8.59 -14.71 -12.63
CA GLY A 350 8.27 -14.23 -13.95
C GLY A 350 6.92 -14.66 -14.50
N SER A 351 6.71 -14.34 -15.77
CA SER A 351 5.47 -14.65 -16.48
C SER A 351 5.74 -15.11 -17.91
N PHE A 352 4.81 -15.91 -18.43
CA PHE A 352 4.76 -16.32 -19.84
C PHE A 352 3.28 -16.44 -20.26
N GLY A 353 2.87 -15.58 -21.18
CA GLY A 353 1.47 -15.47 -21.57
C GLY A 353 0.56 -15.11 -20.38
N ALA A 354 -0.47 -15.91 -20.17
CA ALA A 354 -1.45 -15.75 -19.09
C ALA A 354 -0.98 -16.33 -17.73
N GLN A 355 0.19 -16.95 -17.69
CA GLN A 355 0.71 -17.59 -16.49
C GLN A 355 1.78 -16.72 -15.84
N SER A 356 1.81 -16.73 -14.49
CA SER A 356 2.86 -16.13 -13.67
C SER A 356 3.30 -17.11 -12.60
N PHE A 357 4.57 -17.05 -12.20
CA PHE A 357 5.10 -17.92 -11.16
C PHE A 357 6.17 -17.24 -10.33
N GLY A 358 6.30 -17.70 -9.10
CA GLY A 358 7.38 -17.35 -8.18
C GLY A 358 7.84 -18.59 -7.41
N LEU A 359 9.15 -18.78 -7.34
CA LEU A 359 9.82 -19.76 -6.48
C LEU A 359 10.78 -19.00 -5.59
N LEU A 360 10.66 -19.12 -4.30
CA LEU A 360 11.49 -18.42 -3.33
C LEU A 360 12.02 -19.40 -2.30
N ASN A 361 13.30 -19.25 -1.93
CA ASN A 361 13.90 -19.91 -0.80
C ASN A 361 14.71 -18.90 0.00
N VAL A 362 14.56 -18.92 1.31
CA VAL A 362 15.35 -18.16 2.27
C VAL A 362 15.88 -19.07 3.35
N ALA A 363 17.11 -18.83 3.77
CA ALA A 363 17.75 -19.59 4.84
C ALA A 363 18.60 -18.68 5.73
N GLY A 364 18.51 -18.93 7.01
CA GLY A 364 19.26 -18.26 8.06
C GLY A 364 19.72 -19.23 9.13
N ALA A 365 20.20 -18.68 10.25
CA ALA A 365 20.62 -19.49 11.37
C ALA A 365 19.43 -20.27 11.95
N GLY A 366 19.36 -21.57 11.62
CA GLY A 366 18.33 -22.48 12.16
C GLY A 366 16.99 -22.46 11.46
N PHE A 367 16.85 -21.85 10.28
CA PHE A 367 15.63 -21.95 9.48
C PHE A 367 15.90 -22.03 7.97
N ASN A 368 14.93 -22.61 7.27
CA ASN A 368 14.95 -22.73 5.82
C ASN A 368 13.50 -22.79 5.30
N ASP A 369 13.07 -21.73 4.61
CA ASP A 369 11.72 -21.59 4.15
C ASP A 369 11.67 -21.49 2.62
N SER A 370 10.68 -22.15 2.05
CA SER A 370 10.48 -22.19 0.60
C SER A 370 9.03 -21.87 0.25
N VAL A 371 8.85 -21.04 -0.76
CA VAL A 371 7.54 -20.60 -1.23
C VAL A 371 7.42 -20.82 -2.73
N LEU A 372 6.32 -21.41 -3.14
CA LEU A 372 5.87 -21.52 -4.52
C LEU A 372 4.60 -20.71 -4.71
N GLY A 373 4.58 -19.84 -5.71
CA GLY A 373 3.38 -19.18 -6.22
C GLY A 373 3.20 -19.49 -7.70
N TYR A 374 1.98 -19.80 -8.12
CA TYR A 374 1.59 -19.94 -9.51
C TYR A 374 0.23 -19.30 -9.72
N GLN A 375 0.08 -18.55 -10.80
CA GLN A 375 -1.16 -17.89 -11.17
C GLN A 375 -1.44 -18.05 -12.66
N HIS A 376 -2.70 -18.19 -12.99
CA HIS A 376 -3.23 -18.03 -14.33
C HIS A 376 -4.33 -16.97 -14.32
N VAL A 377 -4.21 -15.96 -15.19
CA VAL A 377 -5.21 -14.90 -15.34
C VAL A 377 -5.49 -14.72 -16.82
N THR A 378 -6.76 -14.81 -17.21
CA THR A 378 -7.17 -14.63 -18.61
C THR A 378 -6.80 -13.21 -19.11
N SER A 379 -6.63 -13.04 -20.40
CA SER A 379 -6.21 -11.77 -21.02
C SER A 379 -7.18 -10.63 -20.79
N ASP A 380 -8.48 -10.92 -20.65
CA ASP A 380 -9.52 -9.98 -20.26
C ASP A 380 -9.61 -9.76 -18.75
N ARG A 381 -8.79 -10.52 -17.98
CA ARG A 381 -8.77 -10.54 -16.52
C ARG A 381 -10.13 -10.84 -15.87
N GLY A 382 -11.03 -11.42 -16.62
CA GLY A 382 -12.36 -11.81 -16.13
C GLY A 382 -12.30 -13.04 -15.24
N PHE A 383 -11.34 -13.95 -15.48
CA PHE A 383 -11.14 -15.17 -14.69
C PHE A 383 -9.68 -15.35 -14.32
N GLY A 384 -9.43 -15.84 -13.11
CA GLY A 384 -8.10 -16.21 -12.67
C GLY A 384 -8.15 -17.27 -11.58
N TYR A 385 -7.06 -18.04 -11.46
CA TYR A 385 -6.83 -18.94 -10.35
C TYR A 385 -5.36 -18.93 -9.94
N SER A 386 -5.08 -19.29 -8.70
CA SER A 386 -3.72 -19.44 -8.19
C SER A 386 -3.56 -20.64 -7.28
N LEU A 387 -2.34 -21.14 -7.28
CA LEU A 387 -1.85 -22.20 -6.40
C LEU A 387 -0.64 -21.66 -5.65
N GLN A 388 -0.60 -21.87 -4.35
CA GLN A 388 0.54 -21.52 -3.52
C GLN A 388 0.90 -22.70 -2.62
N ALA A 389 2.19 -22.82 -2.32
CA ALA A 389 2.69 -23.75 -1.33
C ALA A 389 3.81 -23.09 -0.53
N VAL A 390 3.82 -23.31 0.76
CA VAL A 390 4.87 -22.85 1.67
C VAL A 390 5.37 -24.06 2.44
N SER A 391 6.69 -24.19 2.53
CA SER A 391 7.35 -25.16 3.40
C SER A 391 8.32 -24.41 4.30
N ALA A 392 8.03 -24.38 5.58
CA ALA A 392 8.82 -23.69 6.59
C ALA A 392 9.44 -24.72 7.55
N HIS A 393 10.75 -24.60 7.76
CA HIS A 393 11.49 -25.39 8.72
C HIS A 393 12.25 -24.47 9.67
N HIS A 394 11.92 -24.51 10.96
CA HIS A 394 12.56 -23.70 11.99
C HIS A 394 13.10 -24.61 13.09
N ALA A 395 14.42 -24.53 13.32
CA ALA A 395 15.06 -25.23 14.43
C ALA A 395 14.74 -24.59 15.78
N ASP A 396 14.92 -25.39 16.83
CA ASP A 396 14.69 -24.99 18.22
C ASP A 396 15.41 -23.68 18.59
N GLY A 397 14.71 -22.79 19.29
CA GLY A 397 15.23 -21.54 19.81
C GLY A 397 15.28 -20.37 18.84
N ASN A 398 14.89 -20.53 17.59
CA ASN A 398 14.95 -19.47 16.56
C ASN A 398 13.76 -18.54 16.53
N LEU A 399 12.62 -18.98 17.02
CA LEU A 399 11.43 -18.16 17.20
C LEU A 399 11.05 -18.13 18.67
N THR A 400 11.00 -16.95 19.26
CA THR A 400 10.61 -16.79 20.69
C THR A 400 9.23 -17.35 21.01
N ALA A 401 8.37 -17.46 20.00
CA ALA A 401 7.03 -18.04 20.13
C ALA A 401 7.01 -19.58 20.04
N PHE A 402 8.10 -20.20 19.57
CA PHE A 402 8.18 -21.63 19.29
C PHE A 402 9.48 -22.20 19.84
N PRO A 403 9.46 -22.73 21.06
CA PRO A 403 10.67 -23.22 21.75
C PRO A 403 11.18 -24.57 21.22
N ALA A 404 10.44 -25.23 20.33
CA ALA A 404 10.80 -26.51 19.73
C ALA A 404 10.93 -26.39 18.22
N ALA A 405 11.68 -27.31 17.57
CA ALA A 405 11.77 -27.37 16.13
C ALA A 405 10.40 -27.59 15.48
N ILE A 406 10.12 -26.87 14.42
CA ILE A 406 8.83 -26.86 13.75
C ILE A 406 9.03 -27.11 12.26
N ASP A 407 8.21 -28.03 11.73
CA ASP A 407 8.00 -28.20 10.30
C ASP A 407 6.56 -27.82 9.97
N ASP A 408 6.38 -26.97 8.96
CA ASP A 408 5.06 -26.54 8.50
C ASP A 408 4.98 -26.58 6.99
N VAL A 409 3.91 -27.17 6.45
CA VAL A 409 3.62 -27.19 5.02
C VAL A 409 2.20 -26.71 4.81
N THR A 410 2.07 -25.66 4.03
CA THR A 410 0.80 -25.01 3.79
C THR A 410 0.52 -24.91 2.30
N TYR A 411 -0.71 -25.15 1.91
CA TYR A 411 -1.19 -25.01 0.54
C TYR A 411 -2.35 -24.03 0.48
N ASN A 412 -2.44 -23.26 -0.59
CA ASN A 412 -3.56 -22.40 -0.87
C ASN A 412 -3.97 -22.52 -2.33
N PHE A 413 -5.26 -22.69 -2.56
CA PHE A 413 -5.91 -22.54 -3.85
C PHE A 413 -6.84 -21.36 -3.79
N SER A 414 -6.83 -20.53 -4.83
CA SER A 414 -7.81 -19.47 -4.98
C SER A 414 -8.24 -19.33 -6.44
N ALA A 415 -9.46 -18.87 -6.63
CA ALA A 415 -10.01 -18.56 -7.93
C ALA A 415 -10.90 -17.32 -7.82
N SER A 416 -10.95 -16.53 -8.87
CA SER A 416 -11.85 -15.41 -8.97
C SER A 416 -12.43 -15.30 -10.37
N ASN A 417 -13.68 -14.83 -10.44
CA ASN A 417 -14.37 -14.53 -11.67
C ASN A 417 -15.05 -13.17 -11.51
N SER A 418 -14.92 -12.30 -12.50
CA SER A 418 -15.61 -11.03 -12.50
C SER A 418 -16.12 -10.67 -13.88
N ASN A 419 -17.40 -10.32 -13.96
CA ASN A 419 -18.04 -9.93 -15.20
C ASN A 419 -18.06 -8.40 -15.31
N ARG A 420 -17.28 -7.87 -16.23
CA ARG A 420 -17.12 -6.44 -16.48
C ARG A 420 -18.45 -5.74 -16.86
N THR A 421 -19.32 -6.42 -17.58
CA THR A 421 -20.59 -5.82 -18.08
C THR A 421 -21.65 -5.75 -16.99
N THR A 422 -21.72 -6.77 -16.16
CA THR A 422 -22.75 -6.86 -15.10
C THR A 422 -22.27 -6.34 -13.77
N GLY A 423 -20.94 -6.17 -13.57
CA GLY A 423 -20.34 -5.84 -12.28
C GLY A 423 -20.42 -6.96 -11.26
N PHE A 424 -20.82 -8.17 -11.67
CA PHE A 424 -20.86 -9.34 -10.79
C PHE A 424 -19.47 -9.94 -10.66
N GLY A 425 -19.11 -10.35 -9.44
CA GLY A 425 -17.85 -11.02 -9.15
C GLY A 425 -18.02 -12.06 -8.07
N GLU A 426 -17.17 -13.07 -8.12
CA GLU A 426 -17.04 -14.10 -7.10
C GLU A 426 -15.56 -14.45 -6.88
N ALA A 427 -15.21 -14.81 -5.66
CA ALA A 427 -13.88 -15.27 -5.33
C ALA A 427 -13.95 -16.39 -4.28
N LEU A 428 -13.10 -17.37 -4.46
CA LEU A 428 -12.90 -18.50 -3.57
C LEU A 428 -11.44 -18.53 -3.12
N ASN A 429 -11.21 -18.74 -1.83
CA ASN A 429 -9.88 -18.91 -1.27
C ASN A 429 -9.91 -20.05 -0.26
N TYR A 430 -9.20 -21.15 -0.55
CA TYR A 430 -9.11 -22.33 0.30
C TYR A 430 -7.67 -22.62 0.65
N GLY A 431 -7.38 -22.77 1.94
CA GLY A 431 -6.06 -23.13 2.45
C GLY A 431 -6.10 -24.40 3.30
N SER A 432 -5.02 -25.17 3.26
CA SER A 432 -4.77 -26.34 4.08
C SER A 432 -3.37 -26.26 4.67
N GLU A 433 -3.23 -26.59 5.94
CA GLU A 433 -1.98 -26.55 6.69
C GLU A 433 -1.74 -27.89 7.36
N ARG A 434 -0.50 -28.37 7.26
CA ARG A 434 -0.01 -29.53 8.00
C ARG A 434 1.28 -29.15 8.71
N GLY A 435 1.23 -28.99 10.02
CA GLY A 435 2.39 -28.69 10.83
C GLY A 435 2.72 -29.78 11.82
N SER A 436 3.95 -29.84 12.27
CA SER A 436 4.42 -30.68 13.36
C SER A 436 5.43 -29.93 14.21
N VAL A 437 5.31 -30.07 15.51
CA VAL A 437 6.33 -29.66 16.48
C VAL A 437 7.01 -30.92 16.95
N THR A 438 8.33 -30.91 17.09
CA THR A 438 9.09 -32.08 17.54
C THR A 438 8.50 -32.60 18.87
N ASN A 439 8.14 -33.87 18.88
CA ASN A 439 7.50 -34.57 20.00
C ASN A 439 6.03 -34.22 20.29
N THR A 440 5.33 -33.57 19.38
CA THR A 440 3.89 -33.30 19.51
C THR A 440 3.08 -33.98 18.41
N THR A 441 1.76 -34.05 18.59
CA THR A 441 0.85 -34.60 17.60
C THR A 441 0.83 -33.73 16.34
N PRO A 442 0.87 -34.31 15.12
CA PRO A 442 0.73 -33.55 13.89
C PRO A 442 -0.56 -32.72 13.89
N ARG A 443 -0.46 -31.50 13.41
CA ARG A 443 -1.56 -30.56 13.30
C ARG A 443 -2.07 -30.54 11.87
N LEU A 444 -3.38 -30.65 11.72
CA LEU A 444 -4.08 -30.39 10.46
C LEU A 444 -5.01 -29.20 10.66
N ALA A 445 -4.94 -28.25 9.77
CA ALA A 445 -5.77 -27.06 9.81
C ALA A 445 -6.21 -26.64 8.40
N TYR A 446 -7.22 -25.81 8.32
CA TYR A 446 -7.73 -25.32 7.05
C TYR A 446 -8.35 -23.92 7.21
N LYS A 447 -8.46 -23.23 6.07
CA LYS A 447 -9.29 -22.04 5.91
C LYS A 447 -10.11 -22.11 4.62
N SER A 448 -11.27 -21.48 4.65
CA SER A 448 -12.09 -21.21 3.46
C SER A 448 -12.65 -19.80 3.58
N GLU A 449 -12.38 -18.95 2.60
CA GLU A 449 -12.84 -17.57 2.56
C GLU A 449 -13.44 -17.31 1.18
N ASN A 450 -14.71 -16.94 1.14
CA ASN A 450 -15.49 -16.80 -0.10
C ASN A 450 -16.11 -15.42 -0.16
N LEU A 451 -16.21 -14.90 -1.38
CA LEU A 451 -16.80 -13.60 -1.68
C LEU A 451 -17.74 -13.71 -2.89
N VAL A 452 -18.89 -13.06 -2.79
CA VAL A 452 -19.73 -12.70 -3.93
C VAL A 452 -19.89 -11.19 -3.91
N SER A 453 -19.74 -10.55 -5.06
CA SER A 453 -19.81 -9.10 -5.19
C SER A 453 -20.71 -8.66 -6.34
N LEU A 454 -21.37 -7.53 -6.14
CA LEU A 454 -22.08 -6.80 -7.19
C LEU A 454 -21.67 -5.33 -7.08
N ILE A 455 -21.03 -4.81 -8.13
CA ILE A 455 -20.54 -3.44 -8.17
C ILE A 455 -21.26 -2.70 -9.28
N LYS A 456 -21.91 -1.61 -8.93
CA LYS A 456 -22.63 -0.70 -9.83
C LYS A 456 -22.16 0.74 -9.57
N PRO A 457 -22.37 1.68 -10.51
CA PRO A 457 -21.89 3.06 -10.36
C PRO A 457 -22.30 3.76 -9.06
N ASN A 458 -23.41 3.42 -8.47
CA ASN A 458 -23.96 4.08 -7.27
C ASN A 458 -24.20 3.15 -6.08
N TYR A 459 -23.94 1.88 -6.22
CA TYR A 459 -23.98 0.96 -5.08
C TYR A 459 -23.06 -0.23 -5.29
N GLN A 460 -22.65 -0.81 -4.18
CA GLN A 460 -21.88 -2.04 -4.14
C GLN A 460 -22.40 -2.96 -3.05
N ILE A 461 -22.34 -4.25 -3.31
CA ILE A 461 -22.73 -5.29 -2.36
C ILE A 461 -21.61 -6.34 -2.36
N PHE A 462 -21.07 -6.63 -1.19
CA PHE A 462 -20.14 -7.73 -0.98
C PHE A 462 -20.72 -8.65 0.08
N LEU A 463 -20.82 -9.92 -0.24
CA LEU A 463 -21.22 -10.96 0.70
C LEU A 463 -20.06 -11.92 0.87
N THR A 464 -19.70 -12.19 2.10
CA THR A 464 -18.58 -13.07 2.45
C THR A 464 -19.04 -14.21 3.33
N TYR A 465 -18.34 -15.32 3.25
CA TYR A 465 -18.43 -16.39 4.21
C TYR A 465 -17.02 -16.88 4.52
N ARG A 466 -16.67 -16.89 5.81
CA ARG A 466 -15.38 -17.34 6.31
C ARG A 466 -15.56 -18.59 7.16
N ASP A 467 -14.65 -19.54 7.01
CA ASP A 467 -14.56 -20.74 7.84
C ASP A 467 -13.08 -21.08 8.04
N VAL A 468 -12.52 -20.66 9.16
CA VAL A 468 -11.11 -20.84 9.51
C VAL A 468 -11.02 -21.76 10.72
N GLY A 469 -10.27 -22.84 10.55
CA GLY A 469 -10.10 -23.84 11.59
C GLY A 469 -9.38 -23.30 12.83
N PRO A 470 -9.62 -23.90 14.02
CA PRO A 470 -9.02 -23.43 15.27
C PRO A 470 -7.51 -23.57 15.32
N LYS A 471 -6.95 -24.49 14.54
CA LYS A 471 -5.50 -24.74 14.49
C LYS A 471 -4.80 -24.04 13.34
N TRP A 472 -5.51 -23.21 12.57
CA TRP A 472 -4.94 -22.47 11.45
C TRP A 472 -3.94 -21.41 11.94
N ASN A 473 -2.66 -21.57 11.66
CA ASN A 473 -1.62 -20.63 12.02
C ASN A 473 -0.32 -20.91 11.25
N PRO A 474 -0.28 -20.68 9.92
CA PRO A 474 0.91 -20.88 9.11
C PRO A 474 2.09 -20.07 9.64
N ILE A 475 3.27 -20.67 9.73
CA ILE A 475 4.47 -20.03 10.31
C ILE A 475 4.86 -18.79 9.51
N ASP A 476 4.98 -18.93 8.19
CA ASP A 476 5.33 -17.84 7.28
C ASP A 476 4.11 -17.05 6.81
N GLY A 477 2.95 -17.32 7.41
CA GLY A 477 1.70 -16.70 7.03
C GLY A 477 1.27 -15.56 7.94
N PHE A 478 0.11 -15.00 7.59
CA PHE A 478 -0.61 -14.06 8.42
C PHE A 478 -1.97 -14.63 8.78
N THR A 479 -2.23 -14.76 10.08
CA THR A 479 -3.53 -15.16 10.59
C THR A 479 -4.14 -14.00 11.34
N SER A 480 -5.22 -13.43 10.79
CA SER A 480 -5.98 -12.37 11.47
C SER A 480 -6.87 -12.97 12.55
N LEU A 481 -7.64 -13.97 12.18
CA LEU A 481 -8.55 -14.70 13.08
C LEU A 481 -8.52 -16.19 12.75
N ALA A 482 -8.47 -17.03 13.76
CA ALA A 482 -8.68 -18.48 13.68
C ALA A 482 -9.90 -18.87 14.53
N ASP A 483 -10.38 -20.11 14.37
CA ASP A 483 -11.60 -20.60 15.03
C ASP A 483 -12.83 -19.73 14.78
N ILE A 484 -13.05 -19.39 13.52
CA ILE A 484 -14.18 -18.58 13.11
C ILE A 484 -14.95 -19.25 11.99
N ARG A 485 -16.26 -19.07 11.99
CA ARG A 485 -17.14 -19.39 10.86
C ARG A 485 -18.34 -18.47 10.84
N GLY A 486 -18.68 -17.97 9.68
CA GLY A 486 -19.88 -17.15 9.56
C GLY A 486 -19.89 -16.21 8.37
N PRO A 487 -21.02 -15.55 8.15
CA PRO A 487 -21.21 -14.58 7.09
C PRO A 487 -20.73 -13.20 7.47
N GLY A 488 -20.42 -12.41 6.45
CA GLY A 488 -20.24 -10.98 6.52
C GLY A 488 -20.83 -10.31 5.28
N ALA A 489 -21.19 -9.04 5.40
CA ALA A 489 -21.72 -8.25 4.31
C ALA A 489 -21.20 -6.81 4.37
N LEU A 490 -20.92 -6.23 3.20
CA LEU A 490 -20.75 -4.80 3.02
C LEU A 490 -21.72 -4.32 1.96
N VAL A 491 -22.48 -3.27 2.28
CA VAL A 491 -23.40 -2.61 1.33
C VAL A 491 -23.04 -1.13 1.33
N GLY A 492 -22.69 -0.63 0.15
CA GLY A 492 -22.31 0.76 -0.04
C GLY A 492 -23.22 1.45 -1.05
N PHE A 493 -23.54 2.71 -0.80
CA PHE A 493 -24.22 3.61 -1.71
C PHE A 493 -23.37 4.86 -1.88
N SER A 494 -23.30 5.38 -3.09
CA SER A 494 -22.56 6.59 -3.37
C SER A 494 -23.21 7.42 -4.45
N THR A 495 -22.90 8.70 -4.45
CA THR A 495 -23.38 9.64 -5.47
C THR A 495 -22.37 10.76 -5.70
N ILE A 496 -22.28 11.20 -6.95
CA ILE A 496 -21.61 12.43 -7.38
C ILE A 496 -22.68 13.37 -7.95
N PRO A 497 -23.27 14.24 -7.13
CA PRO A 497 -24.30 15.17 -7.60
C PRO A 497 -23.68 16.23 -8.51
N GLY A 498 -23.92 16.18 -9.79
CA GLY A 498 -23.43 17.16 -10.77
C GLY A 498 -24.02 18.59 -10.60
N GLY A 499 -23.66 19.48 -11.50
CA GLY A 499 -24.27 20.78 -11.67
C GLY A 499 -24.07 21.75 -10.50
N ALA A 500 -25.17 22.38 -10.03
CA ALA A 500 -25.16 23.41 -8.99
C ALA A 500 -25.03 22.89 -7.54
N SER A 501 -24.96 21.58 -7.33
CA SER A 501 -24.80 21.00 -5.99
C SER A 501 -23.52 21.52 -5.32
N VAL A 502 -23.57 21.84 -4.03
CA VAL A 502 -22.38 22.14 -3.21
C VAL A 502 -21.64 20.88 -2.80
N ILE A 503 -22.30 19.72 -2.87
CA ILE A 503 -21.70 18.40 -2.59
C ILE A 503 -20.91 17.97 -3.82
N LYS A 504 -19.66 17.58 -3.62
CA LYS A 504 -18.79 17.00 -4.65
C LYS A 504 -19.04 15.50 -4.78
N LYS A 505 -19.08 14.79 -3.64
CA LYS A 505 -19.45 13.36 -3.54
C LYS A 505 -20.02 13.05 -2.16
N ALA A 506 -20.84 12.02 -2.09
CA ALA A 506 -21.34 11.50 -0.83
C ALA A 506 -21.44 9.97 -0.88
N GLY A 507 -21.20 9.32 0.24
CA GLY A 507 -21.25 7.88 0.39
C GLY A 507 -21.92 7.47 1.71
N LEU A 508 -22.53 6.31 1.71
CA LEU A 508 -23.09 5.65 2.88
C LEU A 508 -22.80 4.17 2.79
N PHE A 509 -22.04 3.65 3.76
CA PHE A 509 -21.61 2.27 3.80
C PHE A 509 -22.09 1.61 5.07
N PHE A 510 -22.53 0.38 4.94
CA PHE A 510 -22.90 -0.51 6.04
C PHE A 510 -22.05 -1.75 5.94
N PHE A 511 -21.45 -2.11 7.01
CA PHE A 511 -20.69 -3.34 7.14
C PHE A 511 -21.18 -4.11 8.35
N GLY A 512 -21.26 -5.43 8.23
CA GLY A 512 -21.59 -6.29 9.36
C GLY A 512 -21.07 -7.70 9.15
N ASP A 513 -20.66 -8.35 10.25
CA ASP A 513 -20.37 -9.77 10.27
C ASP A 513 -20.90 -10.42 11.54
N ARG A 514 -20.98 -11.75 11.50
CA ARG A 514 -21.21 -12.58 12.66
C ARG A 514 -20.42 -13.86 12.53
N LEU A 515 -19.32 -13.91 13.22
CA LEU A 515 -18.41 -15.04 13.24
C LEU A 515 -18.54 -15.80 14.58
N LEU A 516 -18.79 -17.08 14.47
CA LEU A 516 -18.94 -17.99 15.62
C LEU A 516 -17.69 -18.87 15.72
N ASP A 517 -17.31 -19.25 16.90
CA ASP A 517 -16.32 -20.32 17.14
C ASP A 517 -16.93 -21.71 16.92
N ARG A 518 -16.14 -22.77 17.07
CA ARG A 518 -16.59 -24.14 16.90
C ARG A 518 -17.57 -24.60 18.00
N SER A 519 -17.61 -23.94 19.14
CA SER A 519 -18.61 -24.18 20.18
C SER A 519 -19.97 -23.54 19.86
N GLY A 520 -20.04 -22.67 18.85
CA GLY A 520 -21.21 -21.87 18.52
C GLY A 520 -21.32 -20.56 19.29
N ALA A 521 -20.33 -20.23 20.10
CA ALA A 521 -20.28 -18.95 20.79
C ALA A 521 -19.81 -17.85 19.80
N THR A 522 -20.23 -16.61 20.06
CA THR A 522 -19.80 -15.46 19.27
C THR A 522 -18.31 -15.25 19.48
N HIS A 523 -17.53 -15.35 18.39
CA HIS A 523 -16.13 -14.97 18.34
C HIS A 523 -15.99 -13.49 18.02
N GLN A 524 -16.69 -13.05 16.95
CA GLN A 524 -16.76 -11.66 16.52
C GLN A 524 -18.16 -11.36 16.00
N SER A 525 -18.66 -10.19 16.29
CA SER A 525 -19.87 -9.65 15.67
C SER A 525 -19.71 -8.16 15.54
N ASP A 526 -19.63 -7.68 14.32
CA ASP A 526 -19.41 -6.28 14.00
C ASP A 526 -20.59 -5.72 13.21
N PHE A 527 -20.93 -4.50 13.50
CA PHE A 527 -21.75 -3.67 12.66
C PHE A 527 -21.21 -2.24 12.71
N PHE A 528 -20.90 -1.68 11.57
CA PHE A 528 -20.61 -0.26 11.46
C PHE A 528 -21.33 0.39 10.28
N MET A 529 -21.62 1.65 10.43
CA MET A 529 -22.06 2.53 9.37
C MET A 529 -20.99 3.60 9.16
N ASN A 530 -20.76 3.96 7.91
CA ASN A 530 -19.91 5.09 7.56
C ASN A 530 -20.69 6.01 6.62
N ALA A 531 -20.90 7.24 7.03
CA ALA A 531 -21.48 8.29 6.21
C ALA A 531 -20.39 9.33 5.91
N ASP A 532 -20.15 9.56 4.64
CA ASP A 532 -19.07 10.38 4.13
C ASP A 532 -19.59 11.43 3.15
N VAL A 533 -19.20 12.68 3.31
CA VAL A 533 -19.59 13.78 2.42
C VAL A 533 -18.39 14.69 2.16
N THR A 534 -18.06 14.86 0.90
CA THR A 534 -17.06 15.83 0.45
C THR A 534 -17.76 16.97 -0.30
N PHE A 535 -17.47 18.19 0.10
CA PHE A 535 -17.99 19.40 -0.51
C PHE A 535 -17.03 19.96 -1.57
N LYS A 536 -17.57 20.79 -2.50
CA LYS A 536 -16.75 21.42 -3.55
C LYS A 536 -15.70 22.40 -3.03
N ASN A 537 -15.88 22.92 -1.83
CA ASN A 537 -14.89 23.76 -1.13
C ASN A 537 -13.83 22.95 -0.37
N LEU A 538 -13.74 21.64 -0.66
CA LEU A 538 -12.77 20.70 -0.07
C LEU A 538 -12.95 20.45 1.44
N ILE A 539 -14.11 20.72 1.99
CA ILE A 539 -14.49 20.22 3.31
C ILE A 539 -14.96 18.78 3.15
N HIS A 540 -14.46 17.90 4.00
CA HIS A 540 -14.81 16.51 4.09
C HIS A 540 -15.34 16.19 5.48
N LEU A 541 -16.48 15.57 5.58
CA LEU A 541 -17.11 15.13 6.83
C LEU A 541 -17.35 13.62 6.78
N ASN A 542 -16.96 12.94 7.83
CA ASN A 542 -17.24 11.54 8.02
C ASN A 542 -17.87 11.30 9.39
N PHE A 543 -18.86 10.42 9.45
CA PHE A 543 -19.51 9.96 10.67
C PHE A 543 -19.64 8.45 10.66
N GLY A 544 -19.13 7.78 11.70
CA GLY A 544 -19.05 6.33 11.75
C GLY A 544 -19.41 5.74 13.12
N PRO A 545 -20.70 5.44 13.39
CA PRO A 545 -21.07 4.63 14.53
C PRO A 545 -20.74 3.15 14.29
N SER A 546 -20.27 2.48 15.33
CA SER A 546 -20.00 1.05 15.31
C SER A 546 -20.51 0.35 16.56
N THR A 547 -20.89 -0.90 16.40
CA THR A 547 -21.24 -1.82 17.47
C THR A 547 -20.51 -3.13 17.24
N SER A 548 -19.74 -3.58 18.18
CA SER A 548 -18.91 -4.76 18.06
C SER A 548 -18.97 -5.62 19.32
N ALA A 549 -18.75 -6.89 19.14
CA ALA A 549 -18.46 -7.82 20.23
C ALA A 549 -17.34 -8.76 19.77
N LEU A 550 -16.33 -8.89 20.58
CA LEU A 550 -15.12 -9.63 20.25
C LEU A 550 -14.70 -10.53 21.39
N ARG A 551 -14.29 -11.75 21.08
CA ARG A 551 -13.76 -12.68 22.06
C ARG A 551 -12.27 -12.43 22.27
N LEU A 552 -11.94 -11.92 23.44
CA LEU A 552 -10.57 -11.66 23.87
C LEU A 552 -10.07 -12.80 24.75
N TYR A 553 -8.81 -13.13 24.62
CA TYR A 553 -8.16 -14.21 25.37
C TYR A 553 -7.16 -13.66 26.39
N ASP A 554 -6.96 -14.37 27.47
CA ASP A 554 -5.95 -14.02 28.48
C ASP A 554 -4.57 -13.85 27.82
N GLY A 555 -3.89 -12.74 28.15
CA GLY A 555 -2.59 -12.40 27.61
C GLY A 555 -2.61 -11.58 26.33
N GLY A 556 -3.77 -11.06 25.91
CA GLY A 556 -3.87 -10.09 24.82
C GLY A 556 -3.64 -10.65 23.42
N THR A 557 -3.69 -11.95 23.24
CA THR A 557 -3.52 -12.57 21.93
C THR A 557 -4.79 -13.30 21.52
N SER A 558 -5.36 -12.92 20.39
CA SER A 558 -6.44 -13.66 19.71
C SER A 558 -5.94 -14.94 19.05
N LEU A 559 -4.62 -15.17 19.06
CA LEU A 559 -4.01 -16.32 18.38
C LEU A 559 -4.15 -17.56 19.25
N VAL A 560 -4.73 -18.59 18.66
CA VAL A 560 -4.59 -19.96 19.13
C VAL A 560 -3.10 -20.30 19.12
N GLY A 561 -2.59 -20.86 20.21
CA GLY A 561 -1.20 -21.32 20.25
C GLY A 561 -0.93 -22.31 19.10
N TYR A 562 0.33 -22.47 18.70
CA TYR A 562 0.70 -23.39 17.62
C TYR A 562 0.21 -24.84 17.88
N ASP A 563 0.13 -25.24 19.14
CA ASP A 563 -0.42 -26.52 19.57
C ASP A 563 -1.94 -26.64 19.39
N GLY A 564 -2.62 -25.57 18.97
CA GLY A 564 -4.07 -25.50 18.84
C GLY A 564 -4.81 -25.44 20.16
N GLY A 565 -4.10 -25.16 21.28
CA GLY A 565 -4.70 -24.99 22.59
C GLY A 565 -5.53 -23.71 22.64
N TYR A 566 -6.81 -23.84 23.04
CA TYR A 566 -7.65 -22.70 23.33
C TYR A 566 -7.27 -22.10 24.68
N ARG A 567 -7.11 -20.78 24.69
CA ARG A 567 -7.08 -20.03 25.95
C ARG A 567 -8.51 -19.68 26.33
N ASN A 568 -8.78 -19.58 27.63
CA ASN A 568 -10.06 -19.09 28.12
C ASN A 568 -10.32 -17.69 27.56
N GLY A 569 -11.44 -17.50 26.87
CA GLY A 569 -11.81 -16.24 26.26
C GLY A 569 -13.07 -15.65 26.87
N VAL A 570 -13.13 -14.33 26.91
CA VAL A 570 -14.29 -13.57 27.34
C VAL A 570 -14.76 -12.73 26.15
N THR A 571 -16.05 -12.82 25.83
CA THR A 571 -16.63 -11.94 24.81
C THR A 571 -16.89 -10.58 25.41
N VAL A 572 -16.22 -9.56 24.88
CA VAL A 572 -16.30 -8.18 25.34
C VAL A 572 -17.08 -7.38 24.31
N PRO A 573 -18.23 -6.78 24.68
CA PRO A 573 -18.90 -5.84 23.80
C PRO A 573 -18.17 -4.50 23.81
N PHE A 574 -18.08 -3.86 22.64
CA PHE A 574 -17.61 -2.49 22.51
C PHE A 574 -18.37 -1.77 21.41
N ASN A 575 -18.67 -0.51 21.65
CA ASN A 575 -19.36 0.37 20.72
C ASN A 575 -18.55 1.64 20.61
N SER A 576 -18.39 2.15 19.42
CA SER A 576 -17.73 3.43 19.24
C SER A 576 -18.46 4.27 18.21
N ASP A 577 -18.50 5.56 18.48
CA ASP A 577 -18.88 6.55 17.50
C ASP A 577 -17.62 7.31 17.07
N SER A 578 -17.57 7.70 15.83
CA SER A 578 -16.48 8.51 15.31
C SER A 578 -16.99 9.63 14.43
N VAL A 579 -16.32 10.77 14.48
CA VAL A 579 -16.52 11.89 13.57
C VAL A 579 -15.16 12.37 13.09
N SER A 580 -15.03 12.66 11.81
CA SER A 580 -13.86 13.33 11.28
C SER A 580 -14.23 14.49 10.37
N LEU A 581 -13.38 15.49 10.40
CA LEU A 581 -13.43 16.68 9.58
C LEU A 581 -12.09 16.82 8.87
N GLY A 582 -12.11 16.79 7.53
CA GLY A 582 -11.01 17.16 6.69
C GLY A 582 -11.24 18.48 6.00
N TYR A 583 -10.19 19.23 5.75
CA TYR A 583 -10.22 20.42 4.92
C TYR A 583 -9.00 20.48 4.04
N LYS A 584 -9.22 20.61 2.74
CA LYS A 584 -8.16 20.59 1.72
C LYS A 584 -7.39 19.28 1.64
N ASP A 585 -8.04 18.15 1.90
CA ASP A 585 -7.44 16.83 1.72
C ASP A 585 -6.93 16.66 0.28
N GLY A 586 -5.76 16.02 0.14
CA GLY A 586 -5.12 15.85 -1.16
C GLY A 586 -4.48 17.13 -1.72
N THR A 587 -4.34 18.20 -0.91
CA THR A 587 -3.61 19.42 -1.24
C THR A 587 -2.38 19.59 -0.37
N PRO A 588 -1.41 20.46 -0.71
CA PRO A 588 -0.22 20.71 0.11
C PRO A 588 -0.49 21.26 1.52
N THR A 589 -1.71 21.66 1.81
CA THR A 589 -2.07 22.29 3.09
C THR A 589 -3.31 21.68 3.71
N PRO A 590 -3.33 20.34 3.94
CA PRO A 590 -4.47 19.66 4.56
C PRO A 590 -4.60 20.00 6.04
N TYR A 591 -5.81 19.88 6.54
CA TYR A 591 -6.15 19.89 7.95
C TYR A 591 -7.09 18.74 8.22
N ASP A 592 -6.75 17.91 9.17
CA ASP A 592 -7.54 16.77 9.57
C ASP A 592 -7.78 16.79 11.07
N ALA A 593 -9.03 16.53 11.45
CA ALA A 593 -9.43 16.37 12.84
C ALA A 593 -10.34 15.17 12.97
N SER A 594 -10.11 14.33 13.95
CA SER A 594 -11.00 13.21 14.27
C SER A 594 -11.24 13.08 15.77
N LEU A 595 -12.40 12.57 16.10
CA LEU A 595 -12.80 12.23 17.45
C LEU A 595 -13.56 10.92 17.42
N SER A 596 -13.18 9.98 18.26
CA SER A 596 -13.94 8.77 18.51
C SER A 596 -14.16 8.57 20.01
N TRP A 597 -15.27 7.93 20.36
CA TRP A 597 -15.62 7.69 21.75
C TRP A 597 -16.50 6.44 21.88
N GLY A 598 -16.40 5.81 23.03
CA GLY A 598 -17.22 4.63 23.35
C GLY A 598 -16.48 3.62 24.21
N PRO A 599 -17.13 2.52 24.59
CA PRO A 599 -16.46 1.37 25.17
C PRO A 599 -15.59 0.68 24.11
N PHE A 600 -14.33 0.44 24.47
CA PHE A 600 -13.33 -0.30 23.69
C PHE A 600 -12.80 -1.46 24.51
N GLU A 601 -12.26 -2.47 23.81
CA GLU A 601 -11.51 -3.55 24.45
C GLU A 601 -10.19 -3.01 25.01
N THR A 602 -9.89 -3.44 26.21
CA THR A 602 -8.63 -3.15 26.88
C THR A 602 -8.23 -4.35 27.75
N PHE A 603 -7.02 -4.30 28.28
CA PHE A 603 -6.51 -5.33 29.18
C PHE A 603 -6.16 -4.72 30.54
N ASP A 604 -6.45 -5.43 31.60
CA ASP A 604 -6.04 -5.02 32.94
C ASP A 604 -4.54 -5.24 33.17
N GLY A 605 -4.04 -4.84 34.33
CA GLY A 605 -2.62 -5.01 34.70
C GLY A 605 -2.13 -6.46 34.75
N ASN A 606 -3.05 -7.44 34.74
CA ASN A 606 -2.77 -8.87 34.70
C ASN A 606 -2.95 -9.47 33.31
N GLY A 607 -3.30 -8.64 32.30
CA GLY A 607 -3.55 -9.08 30.93
C GLY A 607 -4.94 -9.67 30.72
N SER A 608 -5.88 -9.53 31.66
CA SER A 608 -7.26 -10.00 31.46
C SER A 608 -8.06 -9.01 30.63
N PRO A 609 -8.84 -9.47 29.63
CA PRO A 609 -9.60 -8.62 28.73
C PRO A 609 -10.81 -7.97 29.43
N ARG A 610 -11.07 -6.73 29.09
CA ARG A 610 -12.20 -5.95 29.60
C ARG A 610 -12.66 -4.89 28.61
N SER A 611 -13.82 -4.31 28.86
CA SER A 611 -14.31 -3.12 28.15
C SER A 611 -14.17 -1.89 29.03
N THR A 612 -13.57 -0.82 28.50
CA THR A 612 -13.48 0.49 29.15
C THR A 612 -13.95 1.57 28.22
N TYR A 613 -14.41 2.69 28.77
CA TYR A 613 -14.80 3.83 27.96
C TYR A 613 -13.55 4.64 27.55
N VAL A 614 -13.36 4.79 26.24
CA VAL A 614 -12.20 5.48 25.68
C VAL A 614 -12.68 6.64 24.82
N ARG A 615 -11.95 7.76 24.87
CA ARG A 615 -12.05 8.86 23.93
C ARG A 615 -10.71 9.02 23.23
N GLN A 616 -10.74 9.10 21.92
CA GLN A 616 -9.55 9.33 21.10
C GLN A 616 -9.77 10.55 20.23
N TYR A 617 -8.75 11.37 20.09
CA TYR A 617 -8.74 12.49 19.15
C TYR A 617 -7.43 12.52 18.38
N SER A 618 -7.50 12.99 17.14
CA SER A 618 -6.35 13.27 16.30
C SER A 618 -6.51 14.61 15.60
N LEU A 619 -5.44 15.37 15.53
CA LEU A 619 -5.35 16.63 14.78
C LEU A 619 -4.06 16.58 13.98
N SER A 620 -4.13 16.79 12.68
CA SER A 620 -2.95 16.84 11.82
C SER A 620 -3.01 17.94 10.78
N THR A 621 -1.83 18.42 10.40
CA THR A 621 -1.64 19.34 9.28
C THR A 621 -0.25 19.23 8.72
N SER A 622 -0.11 19.58 7.45
CA SER A 622 1.18 19.68 6.78
C SER A 622 1.20 20.96 5.93
N ARG A 623 2.39 21.57 5.80
CA ARG A 623 2.55 22.81 5.04
C ARG A 623 3.91 22.91 4.39
N PRO A 624 3.97 23.35 3.12
CA PRO A 624 5.21 23.84 2.55
C PRO A 624 5.61 25.17 3.22
N VAL A 625 6.89 25.33 3.52
CA VAL A 625 7.49 26.52 4.09
C VAL A 625 8.57 27.02 3.11
N GLY A 626 8.20 27.99 2.29
CA GLY A 626 9.03 28.37 1.14
C GLY A 626 9.06 27.28 0.06
N SER A 627 10.14 27.21 -0.71
CA SER A 627 10.28 26.28 -1.85
C SER A 627 11.03 24.97 -1.50
N LYS A 628 11.58 24.86 -0.30
CA LYS A 628 12.48 23.76 0.06
C LYS A 628 12.05 22.97 1.29
N PHE A 629 11.23 23.55 2.14
CA PHE A 629 10.85 22.96 3.40
C PHE A 629 9.39 22.48 3.38
N THR A 630 9.15 21.39 4.06
CA THR A 630 7.81 20.93 4.42
C THR A 630 7.75 20.68 5.91
N ALA A 631 6.81 21.31 6.60
CA ALA A 631 6.58 21.10 8.02
C ALA A 631 5.26 20.36 8.22
N SER A 632 5.25 19.37 9.11
CA SER A 632 4.03 18.67 9.53
C SER A 632 3.93 18.63 11.05
N ALA A 633 2.71 18.69 11.55
CA ALA A 633 2.38 18.59 12.97
C ALA A 633 1.19 17.66 13.15
N GLU A 634 1.26 16.82 14.18
CA GLU A 634 0.22 15.86 14.54
C GLU A 634 0.11 15.80 16.06
N ILE A 635 -1.11 15.76 16.56
CA ILE A 635 -1.42 15.57 17.97
C ILE A 635 -2.50 14.50 18.06
N ASP A 636 -2.17 13.39 18.69
CA ASP A 636 -3.10 12.31 19.00
C ASP A 636 -3.28 12.20 20.51
N GLY A 637 -4.48 11.92 20.95
CA GLY A 637 -4.76 11.73 22.36
C GLY A 637 -5.73 10.60 22.60
N THR A 638 -5.56 9.95 23.74
CA THR A 638 -6.50 8.96 24.27
C THR A 638 -6.74 9.24 25.75
N LEU A 639 -7.98 9.12 26.16
CA LEU A 639 -8.42 9.19 27.54
C LEU A 639 -9.23 7.93 27.83
N GLU A 640 -8.75 7.11 28.74
CA GLU A 640 -9.36 5.84 29.13
C GLU A 640 -9.90 5.91 30.55
N ALA A 641 -11.13 5.45 30.76
CA ALA A 641 -11.74 5.30 32.06
C ALA A 641 -11.36 3.95 32.67
N PHE A 642 -10.69 3.96 33.80
CA PHE A 642 -10.34 2.73 34.53
C PHE A 642 -11.33 2.42 35.65
N PRO A 643 -11.59 1.14 35.94
CA PRO A 643 -12.32 0.77 37.15
C PRO A 643 -11.62 1.31 38.39
N THR A 644 -12.35 1.96 39.27
CA THR A 644 -11.85 2.61 40.50
C THR A 644 -11.11 1.64 41.44
N THR A 645 -11.33 0.35 41.31
CA THR A 645 -10.66 -0.70 42.11
C THR A 645 -9.18 -0.91 41.73
N MET A 646 -8.73 -0.40 40.57
CA MET A 646 -7.37 -0.63 40.10
C MET A 646 -6.46 0.61 40.22
N MET A 647 -7.00 1.78 40.53
CA MET A 647 -6.25 3.03 40.57
C MET A 647 -6.44 3.78 41.88
N THR A 648 -5.33 4.09 42.54
CA THR A 648 -5.32 4.89 43.75
C THR A 648 -5.42 6.40 43.50
N ARG A 649 -5.46 6.88 42.26
CA ARG A 649 -5.29 8.31 41.98
C ARG A 649 -6.33 8.95 41.04
N SER A 650 -6.86 8.27 40.07
CA SER A 650 -7.83 8.87 39.15
C SER A 650 -8.65 7.80 38.42
N ALA A 651 -9.89 8.13 38.10
CA ALA A 651 -10.77 7.24 37.34
C ALA A 651 -10.42 7.23 35.84
N TYR A 652 -9.46 8.04 35.43
CA TYR A 652 -9.06 8.18 34.03
C TYR A 652 -7.55 8.25 33.92
N ASP A 653 -7.02 7.55 32.93
CA ASP A 653 -5.67 7.75 32.43
C ASP A 653 -5.71 8.31 31.00
N GLY A 654 -4.78 9.18 30.70
CA GLY A 654 -4.72 9.84 29.41
C GLY A 654 -3.30 9.87 28.86
N GLN A 655 -3.17 9.61 27.58
CA GLN A 655 -1.93 9.77 26.83
C GLN A 655 -2.10 10.79 25.73
N THR A 656 -1.04 11.52 25.46
CA THR A 656 -0.96 12.43 24.29
C THR A 656 0.33 12.15 23.56
N LEU A 657 0.23 11.85 22.27
CA LEU A 657 1.33 11.82 21.30
C LEU A 657 1.35 13.16 20.57
N ARG A 658 2.51 13.77 20.50
CA ARG A 658 2.77 14.93 19.65
C ARG A 658 3.89 14.59 18.71
N ARG A 659 3.70 14.84 17.42
CA ARG A 659 4.72 14.68 16.39
C ARG A 659 4.89 15.97 15.63
N PHE A 660 6.12 16.36 15.45
CA PHE A 660 6.51 17.46 14.57
C PHE A 660 7.60 16.95 13.62
N SER A 661 7.46 17.22 12.34
CA SER A 661 8.47 16.85 11.34
C SER A 661 8.78 18.04 10.46
N LEU A 662 10.06 18.17 10.10
CA LEU A 662 10.55 19.16 9.16
C LEU A 662 11.41 18.43 8.12
N GLY A 663 10.98 18.52 6.86
CA GLY A 663 11.75 18.03 5.73
C GLY A 663 12.38 19.20 4.97
N GLU A 664 13.62 19.04 4.53
CA GLU A 664 14.32 19.98 3.65
C GLU A 664 14.88 19.22 2.45
N ALA A 665 14.62 19.73 1.24
CA ALA A 665 15.22 19.22 0.02
C ALA A 665 16.36 20.13 -0.43
N PHE A 666 17.56 19.57 -0.58
CA PHE A 666 18.75 20.27 -1.09
C PHE A 666 18.90 20.16 -2.60
N GLY A 667 17.91 19.64 -3.29
CA GLY A 667 17.84 19.38 -4.70
C GLY A 667 17.00 18.14 -4.95
N ASN A 668 16.86 17.74 -6.22
CA ASN A 668 15.98 16.62 -6.58
C ASN A 668 16.48 15.25 -6.08
N GLU A 669 17.74 15.15 -5.67
CA GLU A 669 18.38 13.89 -5.31
C GLU A 669 18.86 13.85 -3.85
N SER A 670 18.58 14.88 -3.03
CA SER A 670 18.97 14.90 -1.63
C SER A 670 17.94 15.56 -0.72
N ASN A 671 17.73 14.95 0.44
CA ASN A 671 16.82 15.47 1.44
C ASN A 671 17.31 15.23 2.87
N LEU A 672 16.86 16.06 3.77
CA LEU A 672 17.00 15.92 5.21
C LEU A 672 15.62 15.93 5.85
N SER A 673 15.36 14.98 6.73
CA SER A 673 14.15 14.92 7.55
C SER A 673 14.52 14.96 9.02
N LEU A 674 13.87 15.83 9.77
CA LEU A 674 13.96 15.92 11.22
C LEU A 674 12.62 15.57 11.82
N SER A 675 12.59 14.77 12.87
CA SER A 675 11.35 14.41 13.57
C SER A 675 11.53 14.54 15.07
N LEU A 676 10.56 15.18 15.69
CA LEU A 676 10.39 15.26 17.14
C LEU A 676 9.08 14.58 17.49
N ARG A 677 9.14 13.59 18.37
CA ARG A 677 7.97 12.87 18.89
C ARG A 677 7.99 12.91 20.41
N SER A 678 6.85 13.17 21.02
CA SER A 678 6.68 13.16 22.47
C SER A 678 5.43 12.39 22.84
N ILE A 679 5.57 11.46 23.77
CA ILE A 679 4.45 10.77 24.42
C ILE A 679 4.43 11.21 25.87
N ASN A 680 3.30 11.77 26.31
CA ASN A 680 3.08 12.21 27.68
C ASN A 680 1.85 11.50 28.27
N GLY A 681 1.82 11.36 29.59
CA GLY A 681 0.70 10.77 30.31
C GLY A 681 0.86 9.28 30.58
N ARG A 682 -0.14 8.71 31.22
CA ARG A 682 -0.23 7.30 31.55
C ARG A 682 -1.36 6.66 30.76
N GLY A 683 -1.12 5.48 30.26
CA GLY A 683 -2.11 4.65 29.55
C GLY A 683 -1.49 3.32 29.18
N GLY A 684 -2.30 2.37 28.74
CA GLY A 684 -1.86 1.03 28.35
C GLY A 684 -1.09 0.96 27.03
N PHE A 685 -0.87 2.09 26.34
CA PHE A 685 -0.53 2.08 24.91
C PHE A 685 0.90 2.50 24.58
N GLY A 686 1.72 2.84 25.55
CA GLY A 686 3.12 3.16 25.35
C GLY A 686 3.79 3.84 26.53
N SER A 687 5.10 3.74 26.60
CA SER A 687 5.90 4.41 27.65
C SER A 687 6.04 5.90 27.32
N PRO A 688 5.85 6.81 28.30
CA PRO A 688 6.14 8.22 28.12
C PRO A 688 7.60 8.45 27.71
N GLY A 689 7.84 9.42 26.83
CA GLY A 689 9.19 9.72 26.38
C GLY A 689 9.24 10.80 25.31
N ILE A 690 10.44 11.27 25.06
CA ILE A 690 10.75 12.20 23.96
C ILE A 690 11.72 11.51 23.03
N ASN A 691 11.40 11.52 21.75
CA ASN A 691 12.22 10.97 20.69
C ASN A 691 12.58 12.05 19.67
N VAL A 692 13.87 12.16 19.39
CA VAL A 692 14.40 12.99 18.31
C VAL A 692 15.07 12.08 17.30
N SER A 693 14.77 12.25 16.04
CA SER A 693 15.42 11.53 14.96
C SER A 693 15.72 12.45 13.79
N ALA A 694 16.73 12.08 13.03
CA ALA A 694 17.13 12.77 11.80
C ALA A 694 17.48 11.73 10.73
N SER A 695 17.15 12.02 9.49
CA SER A 695 17.48 11.17 8.35
C SER A 695 17.95 12.04 7.20
N TYR A 696 19.13 11.75 6.68
CA TYR A 696 19.67 12.35 5.48
C TYR A 696 19.81 11.30 4.39
N HIS A 697 19.37 11.61 3.19
CA HIS A 697 19.50 10.78 2.01
C HIS A 697 20.09 11.59 0.87
N GLN A 698 21.04 10.99 0.16
CA GLN A 698 21.65 11.53 -1.04
C GLN A 698 21.82 10.45 -2.08
N ARG A 699 21.29 10.71 -3.29
CA ARG A 699 21.55 9.89 -4.47
C ARG A 699 22.60 10.59 -5.35
N PHE A 700 23.61 9.84 -5.77
CA PHE A 700 24.65 10.31 -6.67
C PHE A 700 24.35 9.90 -8.11
N THR A 701 24.77 10.71 -9.06
CA THR A 701 24.54 10.48 -10.50
C THR A 701 25.19 9.19 -11.04
N ASN A 702 26.20 8.69 -10.34
CA ASN A 702 27.00 7.52 -10.70
C ASN A 702 26.63 6.25 -9.91
N ALA A 703 25.35 6.05 -9.64
CA ALA A 703 24.84 4.82 -9.05
C ALA A 703 25.10 4.59 -7.55
N GLY A 704 25.58 5.58 -6.83
CA GLY A 704 25.73 5.52 -5.36
C GLY A 704 24.55 6.15 -4.64
N GLU A 705 24.20 5.62 -3.46
CA GLU A 705 23.29 6.25 -2.50
C GLU A 705 23.88 6.24 -1.11
N LEU A 706 23.73 7.35 -0.39
CA LEU A 706 24.17 7.51 0.99
C LEU A 706 22.95 7.79 1.88
N PHE A 707 22.83 7.04 2.95
CA PHE A 707 21.85 7.26 4.01
C PHE A 707 22.60 7.48 5.32
N ILE A 708 22.19 8.51 6.06
CA ILE A 708 22.68 8.79 7.40
C ILE A 708 21.47 9.00 8.30
N ASN A 709 21.26 8.10 9.25
CA ASN A 709 20.14 8.16 10.17
C ASN A 709 20.64 8.31 11.61
N TYR A 710 20.03 9.22 12.35
CA TYR A 710 20.17 9.34 13.81
C TYR A 710 18.84 9.00 14.47
N GLY A 711 18.85 8.10 15.43
CA GLY A 711 17.64 7.64 16.10
C GLY A 711 16.74 6.81 15.21
N THR A 712 15.49 6.64 15.64
CA THR A 712 14.43 5.94 14.92
C THR A 712 13.13 6.71 15.11
N PRO A 713 12.44 7.18 14.05
CA PRO A 713 11.27 8.06 14.19
C PRO A 713 10.14 7.47 15.03
N ALA A 714 9.95 6.14 14.99
CA ALA A 714 8.89 5.44 15.69
C ALA A 714 9.19 5.10 17.16
N ALA A 715 10.42 5.27 17.64
CA ALA A 715 10.79 4.94 19.02
C ALA A 715 10.11 5.87 20.05
N ASN A 716 9.85 5.35 21.26
CA ASN A 716 9.27 6.14 22.35
C ASN A 716 10.28 7.10 22.98
N SER A 717 11.57 6.77 22.94
CA SER A 717 12.65 7.61 23.40
C SER A 717 13.77 7.68 22.35
N THR A 718 14.58 8.72 22.42
CA THR A 718 15.69 8.88 21.47
C THR A 718 16.68 7.73 21.59
N ILE A 719 16.81 6.97 20.51
CA ILE A 719 17.88 5.98 20.37
C ILE A 719 19.12 6.73 19.92
N GLN A 720 20.11 6.83 20.81
CA GLN A 720 21.36 7.56 20.55
C GLN A 720 22.31 6.73 19.64
N ARG A 721 21.84 6.48 18.43
CA ARG A 721 22.55 5.67 17.45
C ARG A 721 22.58 6.37 16.11
N VAL A 722 23.76 6.40 15.49
CA VAL A 722 23.95 6.82 14.10
C VAL A 722 24.15 5.58 13.24
N VAL A 723 23.44 5.53 12.16
CA VAL A 723 23.56 4.49 11.12
C VAL A 723 23.99 5.18 9.84
N VAL A 724 25.10 4.75 9.27
CA VAL A 724 25.55 5.18 7.94
C VAL A 724 25.46 3.98 7.01
N LYS A 725 24.76 4.13 5.91
CA LYS A 725 24.64 3.11 4.87
C LYS A 725 25.03 3.71 3.53
N TYR A 726 25.84 2.99 2.80
CA TYR A 726 26.19 3.31 1.43
C TYR A 726 25.82 2.16 0.52
N VAL A 727 25.13 2.47 -0.58
CA VAL A 727 24.68 1.51 -1.58
C VAL A 727 25.36 1.83 -2.90
N LEU A 728 25.95 0.82 -3.52
CA LEU A 728 26.48 0.89 -4.88
C LEU A 728 25.66 0.02 -5.80
N ARG A 729 25.19 0.59 -6.91
CA ARG A 729 24.41 -0.12 -7.91
C ARG A 729 25.23 -0.34 -9.17
N PHE A 730 25.10 -1.53 -9.74
CA PHE A 730 25.75 -1.95 -10.98
C PHE A 730 24.71 -2.44 -11.97
N GLY A 731 24.93 -2.20 -13.27
CA GLY A 731 24.04 -2.67 -14.33
C GLY A 731 23.18 -1.57 -14.98
N SER A 732 22.25 -1.93 -15.84
CA SER A 732 21.42 -0.98 -16.57
C SER A 732 20.52 -0.16 -15.64
N GLY A 733 20.65 1.13 -15.70
CA GLY A 733 19.99 2.07 -14.80
C GLY A 733 20.93 2.68 -13.75
N SER A 734 22.16 2.18 -13.59
CA SER A 734 23.23 2.94 -13.00
C SER A 734 23.76 3.91 -14.08
N GLY A 735 23.54 5.23 -13.89
CA GLY A 735 24.02 6.21 -14.87
C GLY A 735 25.51 6.05 -15.15
N THR A 736 25.84 5.70 -16.34
CA THR A 736 27.14 5.95 -16.98
C THR A 736 26.94 6.96 -18.07
#